data_4f1ecbe98008bb4fe48f78cab65b132f
#
_entry.id   4f1ecbe98008bb4fe48f78cab65b132f
#
_cell.length_a   1.000
_cell.length_b   1.000
_cell.length_c   1.000
_cell.angle_alpha   90.00
_cell.angle_beta   90.00
_cell.angle_gamma   90.00
#
_symmetry.space_group_name_H-M   'P 1'
#
loop_
_entity.id
_entity.type
_entity.pdbx_description
1 polymer ?
#
loop_
_entity_poly.entity_id
_entity_poly.type
_entity_poly.pdbx_seq_one_letter_code
_entity_poly.pdbx_strand_id
1 'polypeptide(L)'
;MIPSEKAVAQLERTDFTVDRPRVPQNPAPRQRPELLAPAGDRTCLMAAVENGADAVYFGLQRHNARIRAHNFDGSDLPDVMGLLHRRGVRGYVALNTLAFTDELTSLEATVRDLAVAGVDAVIVQDLGLAALIHAIAPELEIHASTQMSVTNEDGVALARELGCSRVILARELALPEIARICKAIDFPVEVFVHGALCVAYSGQCLTSEALGSRSANRGECAQACRMPYEIVCDGKLVELDNVQYLLSPQDLAAYDLIPQLIELGVASLKIEGRLKTAEYVANITRHYRTAIDAAWAGRPTEFTPRDVQEMQLSFSRGFSHGFLDGNNHKVLVRGDYAKKRGILLGVVESVTRAGVRLTVSAPVKPGDGLVFDQDQTTNRPEQGGRVYEVVALARTSSQPGNAPEDVSVTGRVELRFGGDAIDLRAIGAGQQVWKTDDPELTRRLRRSFEGPPARKVSLKLDVLAKVGDPLRITGTTATGRQVAVHSTEVLGLAESRPANLGLFQAQLGRLGGTIYELAHVEAMIEGQPMVPMSLLNQMRRELVAKLDREATVPRPLSLAPLPVLPTLLEPILVERDRQRRELRDGPVSVEISVLCRRTDQLEAALRVGVSTIYADYQDIKQYAEAVAAIRHADDRSLLYLATPRIEKPGEANLFGFLAKLGAHGMLVRNAGGMRFCSERRIPFVADFSLNAANPLTVELLKGLGGDRVTASYDLNFEQLLHLADTTPPSWLEVVIHQQIPMFHMEHCVYCAFLSPGTDATNCGRPCDLHDVKLRDRVGMEHPLKADVGCRNTLYNAVPQTAAEFLPRLQSHGVRFLRIEFLDDSPATVERTIRLYREVIEGKREGKALWRELKASNQYGVTRGPLAVIG
;
A
#
# COMPACT_ATOMS: atom_id res chain seq x y z
N MET A 1 -0.31 -15.86 -43.57
CA MET A 1 -0.50 -17.26 -43.13
C MET A 1 -0.63 -17.22 -41.63
N ILE A 2 -1.80 -17.54 -41.11
CA ILE A 2 -2.02 -17.66 -39.67
C ILE A 2 -1.10 -18.78 -39.16
N PRO A 3 -0.29 -18.60 -38.12
CA PRO A 3 0.49 -19.69 -37.58
C PRO A 3 -0.46 -20.83 -37.16
N SER A 4 -0.11 -22.06 -37.53
CA SER A 4 -0.91 -23.23 -37.20
C SER A 4 -0.96 -23.43 -35.67
N GLU A 5 -2.01 -24.06 -35.15
CA GLU A 5 -2.11 -24.39 -33.71
C GLU A 5 -0.85 -25.08 -33.15
N LYS A 6 -0.16 -25.84 -34.00
CA LYS A 6 1.15 -26.43 -33.65
C LYS A 6 2.25 -25.40 -33.47
N ALA A 7 2.23 -24.28 -34.22
CA ALA A 7 3.23 -23.21 -34.04
C ALA A 7 2.98 -22.41 -32.78
N VAL A 8 1.72 -22.22 -32.38
CA VAL A 8 1.35 -21.58 -31.11
C VAL A 8 1.73 -22.50 -29.93
N ALA A 9 1.44 -23.79 -30.02
CA ALA A 9 1.82 -24.75 -28.95
C ALA A 9 3.34 -24.98 -28.87
N GLN A 10 4.09 -24.76 -29.94
CA GLN A 10 5.56 -24.78 -29.93
C GLN A 10 6.17 -23.51 -29.33
N LEU A 11 5.47 -22.37 -29.46
CA LEU A 11 5.86 -21.11 -28.83
C LEU A 11 5.68 -21.12 -27.30
N GLU A 12 4.71 -21.88 -26.79
CA GLU A 12 4.49 -22.08 -25.36
C GLU A 12 5.62 -22.91 -24.68
N ARG A 13 6.47 -23.62 -25.42
CA ARG A 13 7.52 -24.51 -24.91
C ARG A 13 8.95 -24.04 -25.08
N THR A 14 9.18 -22.90 -25.69
CA THR A 14 10.53 -22.36 -25.85
C THR A 14 10.90 -21.56 -24.61
N ASP A 15 11.78 -22.11 -23.78
CA ASP A 15 12.47 -21.39 -22.70
C ASP A 15 13.29 -20.24 -23.32
N PHE A 16 12.78 -19.03 -23.20
CA PHE A 16 13.53 -17.80 -23.48
C PHE A 16 14.36 -17.44 -22.28
N THR A 17 15.53 -18.05 -22.15
CA THR A 17 16.57 -17.53 -21.28
C THR A 17 17.04 -16.20 -21.85
N VAL A 18 16.51 -15.10 -21.31
CA VAL A 18 17.13 -13.79 -21.42
C VAL A 18 18.46 -13.93 -20.68
N ASP A 19 19.59 -13.57 -21.33
CA ASP A 19 20.90 -13.49 -20.67
C ASP A 19 20.83 -12.39 -19.61
N ARG A 20 20.38 -12.75 -18.40
CA ARG A 20 20.28 -11.83 -17.25
C ARG A 20 21.68 -11.67 -16.65
N PRO A 21 22.01 -10.48 -16.12
CA PRO A 21 23.29 -10.28 -15.44
C PRO A 21 23.45 -11.34 -14.36
N ARG A 22 24.62 -11.99 -14.33
CA ARG A 22 24.93 -13.12 -13.41
C ARG A 22 24.67 -12.68 -11.98
N VAL A 23 23.77 -13.41 -11.31
CA VAL A 23 23.49 -13.28 -9.88
C VAL A 23 24.81 -13.49 -9.11
N PRO A 24 25.16 -12.63 -8.14
CA PRO A 24 26.31 -12.88 -7.26
C PRO A 24 26.14 -14.24 -6.58
N GLN A 25 27.17 -15.08 -6.64
CA GLN A 25 27.12 -16.46 -6.11
C GLN A 25 27.21 -16.55 -4.58
N ASN A 26 27.36 -15.42 -3.87
CA ASN A 26 27.30 -15.36 -2.41
C ASN A 26 26.05 -14.60 -1.96
N PRO A 27 25.13 -15.23 -1.23
CA PRO A 27 24.06 -14.49 -0.56
C PRO A 27 24.69 -13.50 0.42
N ALA A 28 24.20 -12.26 0.41
CA ALA A 28 24.58 -11.26 1.41
C ALA A 28 24.40 -11.86 2.82
N PRO A 29 25.24 -11.50 3.81
CA PRO A 29 25.10 -12.00 5.15
C PRO A 29 23.68 -11.70 5.65
N ARG A 30 23.00 -12.73 6.19
CA ARG A 30 21.63 -12.60 6.73
C ARG A 30 21.59 -11.42 7.69
N GLN A 31 20.70 -10.48 7.45
CA GLN A 31 20.42 -9.37 8.36
C GLN A 31 19.09 -9.62 9.07
N ARG A 32 19.02 -9.26 10.36
CA ARG A 32 17.77 -9.28 11.10
C ARG A 32 16.81 -8.27 10.45
N PRO A 33 15.60 -8.67 10.06
CA PRO A 33 14.66 -7.74 9.43
C PRO A 33 14.23 -6.65 10.40
N GLU A 34 14.07 -5.44 9.87
CA GLU A 34 13.49 -4.31 10.56
C GLU A 34 11.99 -4.52 10.78
N LEU A 35 11.48 -4.23 11.96
CA LEU A 35 10.06 -4.17 12.25
C LEU A 35 9.56 -2.73 12.08
N LEU A 36 8.78 -2.48 11.04
CA LEU A 36 8.23 -1.17 10.71
C LEU A 36 6.77 -1.06 11.17
N ALA A 37 6.52 -0.21 12.18
CA ALA A 37 5.20 0.00 12.76
C ALA A 37 4.55 1.32 12.31
N PRO A 38 3.20 1.39 12.23
CA PRO A 38 2.49 2.60 11.85
C PRO A 38 2.30 3.56 13.03
N ALA A 39 2.29 4.87 12.76
CA ALA A 39 1.78 5.87 13.70
C ALA A 39 0.84 6.85 12.99
N GLY A 40 -0.40 6.93 13.47
CA GLY A 40 -1.38 7.93 13.04
C GLY A 40 -1.32 9.21 13.86
N ASP A 41 -0.78 9.13 15.07
CA ASP A 41 -0.61 10.20 16.03
C ASP A 41 0.55 9.91 17.00
N ARG A 42 0.81 10.84 17.93
CA ARG A 42 1.89 10.72 18.91
C ARG A 42 1.69 9.54 19.89
N THR A 43 0.46 9.22 20.24
CA THR A 43 0.16 8.08 21.14
C THR A 43 0.48 6.74 20.46
N CYS A 44 0.10 6.62 19.18
CA CYS A 44 0.46 5.48 18.34
C CYS A 44 1.99 5.34 18.16
N LEU A 45 2.69 6.47 18.01
CA LEU A 45 4.15 6.50 17.91
C LEU A 45 4.80 5.94 19.19
N MET A 46 4.36 6.39 20.37
CA MET A 46 4.83 5.85 21.64
C MET A 46 4.52 4.36 21.78
N ALA A 47 3.31 3.95 21.40
CA ALA A 47 2.91 2.54 21.41
C ALA A 47 3.84 1.68 20.54
N ALA A 48 4.21 2.13 19.34
CA ALA A 48 5.16 1.45 18.46
C ALA A 48 6.56 1.33 19.10
N VAL A 49 7.09 2.44 19.59
CA VAL A 49 8.44 2.52 20.18
C VAL A 49 8.56 1.61 21.40
N GLU A 50 7.64 1.70 22.35
CA GLU A 50 7.71 0.94 23.62
C GLU A 50 7.46 -0.56 23.43
N ASN A 51 6.82 -0.96 22.33
CA ASN A 51 6.54 -2.37 22.01
C ASN A 51 7.50 -2.98 20.97
N GLY A 52 8.61 -2.30 20.65
CA GLY A 52 9.75 -2.92 19.96
C GLY A 52 9.86 -2.68 18.46
N ALA A 53 9.23 -1.63 17.92
CA ALA A 53 9.46 -1.22 16.53
C ALA A 53 10.91 -0.76 16.32
N ASP A 54 11.55 -1.17 15.23
CA ASP A 54 12.86 -0.68 14.81
C ASP A 54 12.74 0.63 14.02
N ALA A 55 11.62 0.80 13.32
CA ALA A 55 11.25 2.02 12.62
C ALA A 55 9.75 2.30 12.76
N VAL A 56 9.37 3.58 12.63
CA VAL A 56 7.99 4.03 12.65
C VAL A 56 7.71 4.85 11.40
N TYR A 57 6.62 4.55 10.68
CA TYR A 57 6.18 5.37 9.56
C TYR A 57 4.90 6.15 9.88
N PHE A 58 4.90 7.41 9.48
CA PHE A 58 3.81 8.34 9.75
C PHE A 58 3.59 9.27 8.55
N GLY A 59 2.51 10.05 8.56
CA GLY A 59 2.19 11.01 7.52
C GLY A 59 2.17 12.44 8.05
N LEU A 60 2.37 13.39 7.15
CA LEU A 60 2.06 14.80 7.39
C LEU A 60 0.59 15.08 7.07
N GLN A 61 0.12 16.29 7.36
CA GLN A 61 -1.25 16.76 7.04
C GLN A 61 -1.58 16.65 5.53
N ARG A 62 -0.56 16.72 4.66
CA ARG A 62 -0.70 16.66 3.19
C ARG A 62 0.17 15.55 2.60
N HIS A 63 -0.10 15.22 1.34
CA HIS A 63 0.71 14.34 0.48
C HIS A 63 0.89 12.90 1.00
N ASN A 64 -0.10 12.37 1.71
CA ASN A 64 -0.06 10.98 2.19
C ASN A 64 -1.36 10.22 1.94
N ALA A 65 -1.27 8.91 1.71
CA ALA A 65 -2.39 8.02 1.39
C ALA A 65 -3.36 7.74 2.56
N ARG A 66 -3.16 8.35 3.73
CA ARG A 66 -4.03 8.22 4.93
C ARG A 66 -4.33 9.60 5.49
N ILE A 67 -4.81 10.51 4.65
CA ILE A 67 -5.12 11.90 5.03
C ILE A 67 -6.14 12.01 6.18
N ARG A 68 -6.98 10.98 6.37
CA ARG A 68 -7.97 10.90 7.46
C ARG A 68 -7.38 10.50 8.82
N ALA A 69 -6.10 10.11 8.92
CA ALA A 69 -5.44 9.97 10.21
C ALA A 69 -5.21 11.36 10.81
N HIS A 70 -4.89 11.44 12.11
CA HIS A 70 -4.53 12.73 12.74
C HIS A 70 -3.32 13.36 12.04
N ASN A 71 -2.34 12.51 11.69
CA ASN A 71 -1.09 12.91 11.08
C ASN A 71 -0.30 13.93 11.93
N PHE A 72 0.86 14.36 11.45
CA PHE A 72 1.74 15.29 12.14
C PHE A 72 1.89 16.58 11.35
N ASP A 73 2.06 17.69 12.03
CA ASP A 73 2.45 18.95 11.40
C ASP A 73 3.95 18.97 11.09
N GLY A 74 4.36 19.75 10.10
CA GLY A 74 5.77 19.96 9.80
C GLY A 74 6.56 20.51 11.00
N SER A 75 5.92 21.34 11.84
CA SER A 75 6.50 21.88 13.08
C SER A 75 6.77 20.82 14.16
N ASP A 76 6.06 19.67 14.13
CA ASP A 76 6.27 18.57 15.08
C ASP A 76 7.52 17.73 14.76
N LEU A 77 8.00 17.78 13.51
CA LEU A 77 9.04 16.88 12.99
C LEU A 77 10.32 16.85 13.84
N PRO A 78 10.91 18.00 14.25
CA PRO A 78 12.14 17.97 15.05
C PRO A 78 11.95 17.24 16.38
N ASP A 79 10.79 17.42 17.04
CA ASP A 79 10.47 16.76 18.30
C ASP A 79 10.19 15.27 18.11
N VAL A 80 9.45 14.91 17.08
CA VAL A 80 9.15 13.51 16.71
C VAL A 80 10.44 12.77 16.37
N MET A 81 11.29 13.32 15.50
CA MET A 81 12.56 12.70 15.12
C MET A 81 13.53 12.62 16.29
N GLY A 82 13.63 13.69 17.10
CA GLY A 82 14.41 13.68 18.34
C GLY A 82 13.97 12.59 19.32
N LEU A 83 12.66 12.37 19.46
CA LEU A 83 12.11 11.30 20.30
C LEU A 83 12.49 9.92 19.76
N LEU A 84 12.29 9.69 18.45
CA LEU A 84 12.61 8.41 17.81
C LEU A 84 14.11 8.10 17.91
N HIS A 85 14.95 9.06 17.54
CA HIS A 85 16.41 8.91 17.55
C HIS A 85 17.00 8.68 18.94
N ARG A 86 16.43 9.32 19.99
CA ARG A 86 16.82 9.01 21.39
C ARG A 86 16.58 7.56 21.75
N ARG A 87 15.55 6.93 21.17
CA ARG A 87 15.17 5.54 21.41
C ARG A 87 15.83 4.54 20.46
N GLY A 88 16.69 5.02 19.56
CA GLY A 88 17.31 4.20 18.52
C GLY A 88 16.29 3.63 17.53
N VAL A 89 15.25 4.42 17.23
CA VAL A 89 14.18 4.09 16.26
C VAL A 89 14.27 5.04 15.08
N ARG A 90 14.10 4.52 13.88
CA ARG A 90 14.08 5.32 12.64
C ARG A 90 12.69 5.89 12.38
N GLY A 91 12.63 7.07 11.78
CA GLY A 91 11.38 7.74 11.41
C GLY A 91 11.23 7.89 9.91
N TYR A 92 10.14 7.34 9.33
CA TYR A 92 9.87 7.39 7.91
C TYR A 92 8.62 8.20 7.61
N VAL A 93 8.73 9.19 6.73
CA VAL A 93 7.58 10.03 6.36
C VAL A 93 6.95 9.52 5.07
N ALA A 94 5.64 9.31 5.09
CA ALA A 94 4.87 8.93 3.92
C ALA A 94 4.54 10.16 3.07
N LEU A 95 5.19 10.28 1.90
CA LEU A 95 4.85 11.18 0.78
C LEU A 95 4.30 10.33 -0.38
N ASN A 96 3.39 9.42 -0.07
CA ASN A 96 2.98 8.34 -0.96
C ASN A 96 1.66 8.60 -1.66
N THR A 97 1.52 9.77 -2.22
CA THR A 97 0.45 10.16 -3.14
C THR A 97 1.06 10.62 -4.47
N LEU A 98 0.24 10.68 -5.52
CA LEU A 98 0.66 11.33 -6.76
C LEU A 98 0.96 12.81 -6.49
N ALA A 99 1.96 13.34 -7.15
CA ALA A 99 2.28 14.76 -7.15
C ALA A 99 1.64 15.42 -8.37
N PHE A 100 0.86 16.47 -8.18
CA PHE A 100 0.32 17.23 -9.29
C PHE A 100 1.25 18.38 -9.67
N THR A 101 1.13 18.87 -10.91
CA THR A 101 2.03 19.91 -11.45
C THR A 101 2.14 21.15 -10.56
N ASP A 102 1.02 21.64 -10.05
CA ASP A 102 0.94 22.85 -9.20
C ASP A 102 1.46 22.62 -7.76
N GLU A 103 1.64 21.38 -7.35
CA GLU A 103 2.13 21.02 -6.02
C GLU A 103 3.67 20.91 -5.96
N LEU A 104 4.35 20.77 -7.09
CA LEU A 104 5.79 20.47 -7.15
C LEU A 104 6.65 21.48 -6.35
N THR A 105 6.34 22.77 -6.42
CA THR A 105 7.07 23.82 -5.66
C THR A 105 6.90 23.63 -4.15
N SER A 106 5.68 23.33 -3.69
CA SER A 106 5.42 23.09 -2.27
C SER A 106 6.04 21.77 -1.78
N LEU A 107 6.13 20.77 -2.66
CA LEU A 107 6.77 19.49 -2.37
C LEU A 107 8.28 19.66 -2.24
N GLU A 108 8.95 20.48 -3.10
CA GLU A 108 10.36 20.81 -2.92
C GLU A 108 10.63 21.43 -1.54
N ALA A 109 9.82 22.41 -1.11
CA ALA A 109 9.93 23.00 0.22
C ALA A 109 9.74 21.93 1.32
N THR A 110 8.72 21.09 1.22
CA THR A 110 8.47 20.00 2.17
C THR A 110 9.65 19.05 2.27
N VAL A 111 10.26 18.64 1.15
CA VAL A 111 11.42 17.74 1.15
C VAL A 111 12.61 18.36 1.88
N ARG A 112 12.86 19.65 1.68
CA ARG A 112 13.89 20.38 2.41
C ARG A 112 13.65 20.41 3.91
N ASP A 113 12.42 20.66 4.33
CA ASP A 113 12.03 20.64 5.74
C ASP A 113 12.24 19.25 6.38
N LEU A 114 11.87 18.17 5.66
CA LEU A 114 12.10 16.79 6.10
C LEU A 114 13.59 16.47 6.30
N ALA A 115 14.42 16.90 5.34
CA ALA A 115 15.87 16.69 5.40
C ALA A 115 16.50 17.47 6.57
N VAL A 116 16.08 18.72 6.80
CA VAL A 116 16.53 19.56 7.94
C VAL A 116 16.10 18.96 9.27
N ALA A 117 14.89 18.40 9.35
CA ALA A 117 14.37 17.73 10.55
C ALA A 117 15.06 16.39 10.84
N GLY A 118 15.91 15.89 9.94
CA GLY A 118 16.63 14.63 10.09
C GLY A 118 15.74 13.39 9.93
N VAL A 119 14.74 13.45 9.05
CA VAL A 119 13.92 12.28 8.67
C VAL A 119 14.82 11.23 8.03
N ASP A 120 14.70 9.96 8.46
CA ASP A 120 15.61 8.91 7.98
C ASP A 120 15.25 8.41 6.58
N ALA A 121 13.96 8.38 6.22
CA ALA A 121 13.53 8.01 4.88
C ALA A 121 12.15 8.60 4.54
N VAL A 122 11.86 8.68 3.23
CA VAL A 122 10.54 9.03 2.71
C VAL A 122 9.97 7.86 1.89
N ILE A 123 8.66 7.60 2.04
CA ILE A 123 7.94 6.56 1.29
C ILE A 123 7.20 7.24 0.15
N VAL A 124 7.53 6.93 -1.11
CA VAL A 124 7.11 7.70 -2.28
C VAL A 124 6.38 6.82 -3.30
N GLN A 125 5.30 7.35 -3.89
CA GLN A 125 4.56 6.72 -5.00
C GLN A 125 4.97 7.27 -6.35
N ASP A 126 5.08 8.58 -6.48
CA ASP A 126 5.26 9.30 -7.74
C ASP A 126 6.71 9.23 -8.23
N LEU A 127 6.91 8.80 -9.47
CA LEU A 127 8.25 8.61 -10.05
C LEU A 127 9.01 9.93 -10.21
N GLY A 128 8.33 10.99 -10.66
CA GLY A 128 8.93 12.33 -10.79
C GLY A 128 9.26 12.95 -9.45
N LEU A 129 8.44 12.71 -8.42
CA LEU A 129 8.74 13.12 -7.05
C LEU A 129 9.97 12.38 -6.50
N ALA A 130 10.13 11.09 -6.77
CA ALA A 130 11.33 10.36 -6.37
C ALA A 130 12.60 10.98 -6.95
N ALA A 131 12.58 11.31 -8.25
CA ALA A 131 13.69 12.00 -8.91
C ALA A 131 13.95 13.39 -8.32
N LEU A 132 12.90 14.17 -8.03
CA LEU A 132 13.01 15.48 -7.39
C LEU A 132 13.65 15.38 -5.99
N ILE A 133 13.22 14.42 -5.16
CA ILE A 133 13.79 14.21 -3.82
C ILE A 133 15.27 13.86 -3.90
N HIS A 134 15.62 12.94 -4.79
CA HIS A 134 17.03 12.56 -4.99
C HIS A 134 17.90 13.74 -5.42
N ALA A 135 17.38 14.61 -6.28
CA ALA A 135 18.09 15.83 -6.72
C ALA A 135 18.23 16.88 -5.59
N ILE A 136 17.25 17.00 -4.68
CA ILE A 136 17.26 17.94 -3.56
C ILE A 136 18.17 17.46 -2.43
N ALA A 137 18.04 16.20 -2.02
CA ALA A 137 18.67 15.60 -0.85
C ALA A 137 19.14 14.17 -1.17
N PRO A 138 20.29 13.98 -1.84
CA PRO A 138 20.75 12.66 -2.30
C PRO A 138 20.97 11.64 -1.18
N GLU A 139 21.18 12.11 0.05
CA GLU A 139 21.40 11.27 1.24
C GLU A 139 20.09 10.88 1.94
N LEU A 140 18.97 11.51 1.60
CA LEU A 140 17.66 11.14 2.14
C LEU A 140 17.19 9.83 1.50
N GLU A 141 17.04 8.79 2.31
CA GLU A 141 16.59 7.49 1.80
C GLU A 141 15.17 7.58 1.21
N ILE A 142 15.00 7.00 0.03
CA ILE A 142 13.71 6.93 -0.67
C ILE A 142 13.25 5.46 -0.68
N HIS A 143 12.09 5.19 -0.09
CA HIS A 143 11.46 3.87 -0.15
C HIS A 143 10.32 3.89 -1.18
N ALA A 144 10.41 3.07 -2.22
CA ALA A 144 9.35 2.92 -3.20
C ALA A 144 8.10 2.34 -2.53
N SER A 145 6.99 3.09 -2.59
CA SER A 145 5.72 2.70 -1.98
C SER A 145 5.10 1.49 -2.68
N THR A 146 4.28 0.69 -1.97
CA THR A 146 3.38 -0.29 -2.60
C THR A 146 2.52 0.33 -3.72
N GLN A 147 2.27 1.64 -3.66
CA GLN A 147 1.49 2.37 -4.67
C GLN A 147 2.26 2.59 -5.98
N MET A 148 3.57 2.34 -6.03
CA MET A 148 4.31 2.19 -7.28
C MET A 148 4.00 0.89 -8.01
N SER A 149 3.23 -0.01 -7.39
CA SER A 149 2.83 -1.33 -7.94
C SER A 149 4.01 -2.19 -8.37
N VAL A 150 5.07 -2.23 -7.56
CA VAL A 150 6.25 -3.07 -7.85
C VAL A 150 5.95 -4.53 -7.53
N THR A 151 5.94 -5.36 -8.57
CA THR A 151 5.54 -6.77 -8.52
C THR A 151 6.61 -7.73 -9.01
N ASN A 152 7.72 -7.25 -9.55
CA ASN A 152 8.78 -8.06 -10.13
C ASN A 152 10.16 -7.41 -10.00
N GLU A 153 11.20 -8.11 -10.44
CA GLU A 153 12.59 -7.68 -10.41
C GLU A 153 12.87 -6.43 -11.26
N ASP A 154 12.19 -6.28 -12.40
CA ASP A 154 12.37 -5.11 -13.27
C ASP A 154 11.82 -3.83 -12.63
N GLY A 155 10.70 -3.95 -11.90
CA GLY A 155 10.17 -2.86 -11.08
C GLY A 155 11.11 -2.46 -9.95
N VAL A 156 11.78 -3.44 -9.31
CA VAL A 156 12.81 -3.16 -8.29
C VAL A 156 14.03 -2.48 -8.92
N ALA A 157 14.46 -2.92 -10.10
CA ALA A 157 15.56 -2.31 -10.82
C ALA A 157 15.27 -0.86 -11.20
N LEU A 158 14.06 -0.56 -11.71
CA LEU A 158 13.62 0.80 -12.00
C LEU A 158 13.63 1.67 -10.74
N ALA A 159 13.07 1.19 -9.63
CA ALA A 159 13.08 1.93 -8.37
C ALA A 159 14.52 2.26 -7.91
N ARG A 160 15.45 1.32 -8.06
CA ARG A 160 16.88 1.55 -7.78
C ARG A 160 17.49 2.64 -8.70
N GLU A 161 17.18 2.60 -9.98
CA GLU A 161 17.64 3.60 -10.97
C GLU A 161 17.10 5.01 -10.66
N LEU A 162 15.92 5.09 -10.02
CA LEU A 162 15.33 6.34 -9.52
C LEU A 162 15.91 6.82 -8.18
N GLY A 163 16.96 6.16 -7.66
CA GLY A 163 17.61 6.52 -6.39
C GLY A 163 16.89 5.99 -5.15
N CYS A 164 15.91 5.07 -5.29
CA CYS A 164 15.33 4.42 -4.13
C CYS A 164 16.37 3.52 -3.45
N SER A 165 16.30 3.43 -2.11
CA SER A 165 17.15 2.56 -1.27
C SER A 165 16.43 1.29 -0.81
N ARG A 166 15.10 1.24 -0.97
CA ARG A 166 14.24 0.13 -0.58
C ARG A 166 12.97 0.09 -1.43
N VAL A 167 12.41 -1.10 -1.65
CA VAL A 167 11.10 -1.29 -2.32
C VAL A 167 10.12 -2.00 -1.40
N ILE A 168 8.94 -1.42 -1.26
CA ILE A 168 7.81 -2.07 -0.59
C ILE A 168 7.02 -2.83 -1.66
N LEU A 169 7.15 -4.14 -1.66
CA LEU A 169 6.53 -5.02 -2.65
C LEU A 169 4.99 -4.96 -2.59
N ALA A 170 4.36 -5.23 -3.72
CA ALA A 170 2.90 -5.38 -3.79
C ALA A 170 2.44 -6.53 -2.90
N ARG A 171 1.23 -6.37 -2.28
CA ARG A 171 0.68 -7.33 -1.31
C ARG A 171 0.11 -8.59 -1.96
N GLU A 172 0.00 -8.57 -3.27
CA GLU A 172 -0.52 -9.64 -4.11
C GLU A 172 0.53 -10.70 -4.49
N LEU A 173 1.75 -10.55 -3.97
CA LEU A 173 2.84 -11.49 -4.21
C LEU A 173 2.81 -12.65 -3.21
N ALA A 174 3.01 -13.87 -3.73
CA ALA A 174 3.20 -15.08 -2.94
C ALA A 174 4.67 -15.25 -2.50
N LEU A 175 4.91 -16.01 -1.44
CA LEU A 175 6.28 -16.31 -0.94
C LEU A 175 7.24 -16.81 -2.04
N PRO A 176 6.83 -17.72 -2.97
CA PRO A 176 7.71 -18.13 -4.07
C PRO A 176 8.05 -16.98 -5.04
N GLU A 177 7.15 -16.03 -5.25
CA GLU A 177 7.37 -14.87 -6.11
C GLU A 177 8.32 -13.87 -5.42
N ILE A 178 8.12 -13.61 -4.13
CA ILE A 178 9.04 -12.81 -3.30
C ILE A 178 10.44 -13.44 -3.32
N ALA A 179 10.54 -14.78 -3.17
CA ALA A 179 11.81 -15.49 -3.23
C ALA A 179 12.54 -15.30 -4.57
N ARG A 180 11.80 -15.29 -5.69
CA ARG A 180 12.38 -15.03 -7.02
C ARG A 180 12.93 -13.61 -7.12
N ILE A 181 12.19 -12.62 -6.65
CA ILE A 181 12.64 -11.21 -6.64
C ILE A 181 13.90 -11.06 -5.80
N CYS A 182 13.91 -11.54 -4.53
CA CYS A 182 15.06 -11.45 -3.64
C CYS A 182 16.31 -12.17 -4.19
N LYS A 183 16.10 -13.26 -4.94
CA LYS A 183 17.19 -14.00 -5.59
C LYS A 183 17.71 -13.32 -6.86
N ALA A 184 16.82 -12.65 -7.61
CA ALA A 184 17.16 -12.03 -8.90
C ALA A 184 17.91 -10.71 -8.73
N ILE A 185 17.65 -9.98 -7.67
CA ILE A 185 18.24 -8.66 -7.43
C ILE A 185 18.65 -8.48 -5.97
N ASP A 186 19.91 -8.13 -5.76
CA ASP A 186 20.42 -7.76 -4.42
C ASP A 186 20.01 -6.32 -4.11
N PHE A 187 18.81 -6.20 -3.52
CA PHE A 187 18.23 -4.92 -3.15
C PHE A 187 17.27 -5.09 -1.96
N PRO A 188 17.27 -4.16 -0.97
CA PRO A 188 16.39 -4.26 0.19
C PRO A 188 14.91 -4.24 -0.19
N VAL A 189 14.18 -5.30 0.17
CA VAL A 189 12.73 -5.38 -0.02
C VAL A 189 12.00 -5.35 1.32
N GLU A 190 10.82 -4.76 1.32
CA GLU A 190 9.91 -4.64 2.46
C GLU A 190 8.59 -5.32 2.12
N VAL A 191 8.05 -6.10 3.05
CA VAL A 191 6.80 -6.87 2.88
C VAL A 191 5.82 -6.54 3.99
N PHE A 192 4.54 -6.33 3.64
CA PHE A 192 3.48 -6.24 4.63
C PHE A 192 3.21 -7.60 5.27
N VAL A 193 3.11 -7.61 6.60
CA VAL A 193 2.89 -8.85 7.39
C VAL A 193 1.61 -8.85 8.21
N HIS A 194 1.00 -7.67 8.45
CA HIS A 194 -0.23 -7.58 9.24
C HIS A 194 -1.09 -6.38 8.85
N GLY A 195 -2.41 -6.57 8.97
CA GLY A 195 -3.41 -5.52 8.88
C GLY A 195 -4.25 -5.56 7.61
N ALA A 196 -4.92 -4.46 7.30
CA ALA A 196 -5.91 -4.42 6.23
C ALA A 196 -5.32 -4.69 4.84
N LEU A 197 -5.92 -5.64 4.12
CA LEU A 197 -5.68 -5.84 2.69
C LEU A 197 -6.58 -4.94 1.84
N CYS A 198 -6.05 -4.49 0.72
CA CYS A 198 -6.80 -3.91 -0.38
C CYS A 198 -7.14 -5.00 -1.39
N VAL A 199 -8.33 -4.98 -2.00
CA VAL A 199 -8.68 -5.94 -3.06
C VAL A 199 -8.02 -5.60 -4.38
N ALA A 200 -7.83 -4.30 -4.66
CA ALA A 200 -7.14 -3.80 -5.83
C ALA A 200 -5.64 -3.64 -5.57
N TYR A 201 -4.83 -3.79 -6.60
CA TYR A 201 -3.44 -3.40 -6.55
C TYR A 201 -3.30 -1.95 -6.10
N SER A 202 -2.42 -1.72 -5.14
CA SER A 202 -2.17 -0.37 -4.63
C SER A 202 -1.59 0.51 -5.75
N GLY A 203 -2.13 1.72 -5.92
CA GLY A 203 -1.78 2.59 -7.04
C GLY A 203 -2.64 2.40 -8.31
N GLN A 204 -3.47 1.33 -8.36
CA GLN A 204 -4.30 0.97 -9.52
C GLN A 204 -5.80 1.01 -9.23
N CYS A 205 -6.23 1.71 -8.16
CA CYS A 205 -7.63 1.81 -7.77
C CYS A 205 -8.18 3.21 -8.08
N LEU A 206 -9.11 3.29 -9.02
CA LEU A 206 -9.78 4.51 -9.45
C LEU A 206 -11.27 4.55 -9.02
N THR A 207 -11.68 3.65 -8.12
CA THR A 207 -13.09 3.54 -7.72
C THR A 207 -13.62 4.80 -7.05
N SER A 208 -12.81 5.44 -6.20
CA SER A 208 -13.21 6.67 -5.52
C SER A 208 -13.39 7.82 -6.49
N GLU A 209 -12.59 7.86 -7.58
CA GLU A 209 -12.75 8.80 -8.69
C GLU A 209 -14.06 8.54 -9.45
N ALA A 210 -14.28 7.28 -9.84
CA ALA A 210 -15.45 6.91 -10.64
C ALA A 210 -16.79 7.17 -9.91
N LEU A 211 -16.82 6.98 -8.59
CA LEU A 211 -18.05 7.08 -7.78
C LEU A 211 -18.25 8.42 -7.06
N GLY A 212 -17.22 9.26 -6.94
CA GLY A 212 -17.33 10.45 -6.10
C GLY A 212 -16.28 11.53 -6.33
N SER A 213 -15.58 11.51 -7.45
CA SER A 213 -14.56 12.51 -7.81
C SER A 213 -13.52 12.72 -6.71
N ARG A 214 -13.10 11.61 -6.05
CA ARG A 214 -12.07 11.57 -4.99
C ARG A 214 -11.02 10.55 -5.34
N SER A 215 -9.74 10.89 -5.22
CA SER A 215 -8.67 9.96 -5.57
C SER A 215 -8.22 9.10 -4.38
N ALA A 216 -8.27 7.76 -4.56
CA ALA A 216 -7.65 6.83 -3.63
C ALA A 216 -6.12 6.95 -3.62
N ASN A 217 -5.51 7.33 -4.75
CA ASN A 217 -4.09 7.60 -4.91
C ASN A 217 -3.65 8.93 -4.26
N ARG A 218 -4.63 9.73 -3.81
CA ARG A 218 -4.44 10.98 -3.08
C ARG A 218 -4.85 10.89 -1.60
N GLY A 219 -5.13 9.68 -1.10
CA GLY A 219 -5.48 9.43 0.28
C GLY A 219 -6.97 9.51 0.62
N GLU A 220 -7.84 9.72 -0.36
CA GLU A 220 -9.29 9.91 -0.19
C GLU A 220 -10.11 8.66 -0.52
N CYS A 221 -9.57 7.48 -0.22
CA CYS A 221 -10.23 6.20 -0.46
C CYS A 221 -11.62 6.15 0.19
N ALA A 222 -12.66 5.88 -0.61
CA ALA A 222 -14.03 5.73 -0.14
C ALA A 222 -14.35 4.35 0.47
N GLN A 223 -13.41 3.40 0.38
CA GLN A 223 -13.58 1.99 0.81
C GLN A 223 -14.77 1.28 0.12
N ALA A 224 -15.05 1.60 -1.15
CA ALA A 224 -16.14 0.97 -1.90
C ALA A 224 -16.01 -0.55 -2.02
N CYS A 225 -14.80 -1.12 -1.95
CA CYS A 225 -14.58 -2.56 -1.86
C CYS A 225 -15.18 -3.21 -0.59
N ARG A 226 -15.60 -2.43 0.40
CA ARG A 226 -16.24 -2.89 1.65
C ARG A 226 -17.76 -2.74 1.63
N MET A 227 -18.32 -2.36 0.48
CA MET A 227 -19.76 -2.27 0.27
C MET A 227 -20.33 -3.59 -0.26
N PRO A 228 -21.64 -3.84 -0.07
CA PRO A 228 -22.29 -5.00 -0.66
C PRO A 228 -22.43 -4.86 -2.18
N TYR A 229 -22.28 -5.98 -2.88
CA TYR A 229 -22.48 -6.14 -4.31
C TYR A 229 -23.23 -7.45 -4.57
N GLU A 230 -24.02 -7.47 -5.64
CA GLU A 230 -24.69 -8.66 -6.19
C GLU A 230 -24.02 -9.06 -7.51
N ILE A 231 -24.01 -10.35 -7.83
CA ILE A 231 -23.52 -10.84 -9.13
C ILE A 231 -24.69 -10.96 -10.10
N VAL A 232 -24.54 -10.34 -11.27
CA VAL A 232 -25.40 -10.54 -12.43
C VAL A 232 -24.60 -11.32 -13.48
N CYS A 233 -25.02 -12.54 -13.79
CA CYS A 233 -24.38 -13.43 -14.76
C CYS A 233 -25.33 -13.67 -15.91
N ASP A 234 -24.94 -13.32 -17.14
CA ASP A 234 -25.77 -13.42 -18.37
C ASP A 234 -27.15 -12.77 -18.19
N GLY A 235 -27.19 -11.61 -17.51
CA GLY A 235 -28.41 -10.86 -17.24
C GLY A 235 -29.29 -11.41 -16.12
N LYS A 236 -28.85 -12.43 -15.38
CA LYS A 236 -29.58 -13.02 -14.26
C LYS A 236 -28.84 -12.83 -12.95
N LEU A 237 -29.58 -12.54 -11.89
CA LEU A 237 -29.03 -12.45 -10.54
C LEU A 237 -28.61 -13.85 -10.07
N VAL A 238 -27.40 -13.93 -9.50
CA VAL A 238 -26.87 -15.15 -8.88
C VAL A 238 -27.19 -15.11 -7.39
N GLU A 239 -27.86 -16.14 -6.90
CA GLU A 239 -28.13 -16.29 -5.46
C GLU A 239 -26.87 -16.79 -4.74
N LEU A 240 -26.41 -16.03 -3.76
CA LEU A 240 -25.20 -16.30 -2.98
C LEU A 240 -25.51 -16.39 -1.47
N ASP A 241 -26.73 -16.74 -1.10
CA ASP A 241 -27.19 -16.79 0.30
C ASP A 241 -26.83 -15.49 1.06
N ASN A 242 -25.98 -15.61 2.09
CA ASN A 242 -25.58 -14.50 2.95
C ASN A 242 -24.32 -13.76 2.47
N VAL A 243 -23.78 -14.10 1.30
CA VAL A 243 -22.53 -13.53 0.78
C VAL A 243 -22.84 -12.28 -0.04
N GLN A 244 -22.47 -11.11 0.46
CA GLN A 244 -22.73 -9.80 -0.16
C GLN A 244 -21.47 -8.96 -0.36
N TYR A 245 -20.42 -9.17 0.45
CA TYR A 245 -19.22 -8.34 0.44
C TYR A 245 -18.13 -8.95 -0.46
N LEU A 246 -18.45 -9.11 -1.74
CA LEU A 246 -17.68 -9.88 -2.74
C LEU A 246 -16.27 -9.38 -2.98
N LEU A 247 -15.99 -8.13 -2.64
CA LEU A 247 -14.71 -7.45 -2.82
C LEU A 247 -14.02 -7.10 -1.50
N SER A 248 -14.46 -7.70 -0.36
CA SER A 248 -13.94 -7.37 0.96
C SER A 248 -12.98 -8.44 1.49
N PRO A 249 -11.65 -8.32 1.25
CA PRO A 249 -10.71 -9.32 1.75
C PRO A 249 -10.63 -9.30 3.27
N GLN A 250 -10.27 -10.46 3.84
CA GLN A 250 -9.87 -10.60 5.24
C GLN A 250 -8.61 -9.77 5.53
N ASP A 251 -8.28 -9.58 6.80
CA ASP A 251 -7.06 -8.90 7.19
C ASP A 251 -5.85 -9.86 7.10
N LEU A 252 -4.71 -9.34 6.65
CA LEU A 252 -3.46 -10.08 6.64
C LEU A 252 -2.98 -10.34 8.06
N ALA A 253 -2.55 -11.57 8.34
CA ALA A 253 -1.89 -11.94 9.58
C ALA A 253 -0.87 -13.06 9.30
N ALA A 254 0.37 -12.68 9.04
CA ALA A 254 1.47 -13.55 8.64
C ALA A 254 2.48 -13.81 9.78
N TYR A 255 2.01 -13.85 11.03
CA TYR A 255 2.87 -13.99 12.21
C TYR A 255 3.63 -15.33 12.25
N ASP A 256 3.06 -16.37 11.71
CA ASP A 256 3.66 -17.72 11.59
C ASP A 256 4.55 -17.88 10.36
N LEU A 257 4.51 -16.96 9.39
CA LEU A 257 5.37 -16.94 8.20
C LEU A 257 6.67 -16.14 8.42
N ILE A 258 6.90 -15.57 9.60
CA ILE A 258 8.09 -14.74 9.89
C ILE A 258 9.41 -15.52 9.66
N PRO A 259 9.56 -16.79 10.08
CA PRO A 259 10.79 -17.54 9.80
C PRO A 259 11.11 -17.64 8.31
N GLN A 260 10.10 -17.91 7.48
CA GLN A 260 10.25 -18.01 6.02
C GLN A 260 10.64 -16.68 5.40
N LEU A 261 10.01 -15.57 5.81
CA LEU A 261 10.36 -14.23 5.32
C LEU A 261 11.80 -13.83 5.68
N ILE A 262 12.27 -14.21 6.86
CA ILE A 262 13.68 -14.05 7.26
C ILE A 262 14.63 -14.89 6.38
N GLU A 263 14.24 -16.12 6.08
CA GLU A 263 15.03 -17.00 5.20
C GLU A 263 15.13 -16.47 3.77
N LEU A 264 14.08 -15.81 3.29
CA LEU A 264 14.07 -15.15 1.98
C LEU A 264 14.94 -13.89 1.92
N GLY A 265 15.43 -13.39 3.05
CA GLY A 265 16.25 -12.17 3.11
C GLY A 265 15.44 -10.87 3.02
N VAL A 266 14.16 -10.90 3.40
CA VAL A 266 13.33 -9.68 3.47
C VAL A 266 13.93 -8.71 4.49
N ALA A 267 14.20 -7.47 4.06
CA ALA A 267 14.92 -6.48 4.88
C ALA A 267 14.01 -5.80 5.92
N SER A 268 12.70 -5.67 5.64
CA SER A 268 11.75 -5.00 6.53
C SER A 268 10.37 -5.66 6.49
N LEU A 269 9.77 -5.77 7.67
CA LEU A 269 8.45 -6.35 7.91
C LEU A 269 7.51 -5.24 8.38
N LYS A 270 6.49 -4.93 7.56
CA LYS A 270 5.62 -3.76 7.75
C LYS A 270 4.25 -4.12 8.29
N ILE A 271 3.83 -3.40 9.32
CA ILE A 271 2.48 -3.48 9.87
C ILE A 271 1.64 -2.35 9.25
N GLU A 272 0.47 -2.66 8.67
CA GLU A 272 -0.52 -1.65 8.23
C GLU A 272 -1.37 -1.21 9.43
N GLY A 273 -1.61 0.10 9.57
CA GLY A 273 -2.46 0.53 10.68
C GLY A 273 -2.46 2.00 11.05
N ARG A 274 -2.10 2.98 10.22
CA ARG A 274 -2.12 4.42 10.56
C ARG A 274 -3.50 4.98 10.97
N LEU A 275 -4.58 4.29 10.62
CA LEU A 275 -5.96 4.60 11.05
C LEU A 275 -6.41 3.77 12.25
N LYS A 276 -5.49 3.08 12.94
CA LYS A 276 -5.79 2.23 14.08
C LYS A 276 -5.41 2.91 15.39
N THR A 277 -5.95 2.36 16.51
CA THR A 277 -5.68 2.88 17.85
C THR A 277 -4.27 2.51 18.35
N ALA A 278 -3.79 3.21 19.37
CA ALA A 278 -2.50 2.93 19.99
C ALA A 278 -2.42 1.52 20.60
N GLU A 279 -3.54 1.00 21.11
CA GLU A 279 -3.61 -0.37 21.64
C GLU A 279 -3.40 -1.42 20.54
N TYR A 280 -3.96 -1.18 19.34
CA TYR A 280 -3.69 -2.04 18.18
C TYR A 280 -2.20 -2.00 17.83
N VAL A 281 -1.62 -0.80 17.73
CA VAL A 281 -0.19 -0.65 17.40
C VAL A 281 0.68 -1.35 18.42
N ALA A 282 0.43 -1.14 19.73
CA ALA A 282 1.16 -1.79 20.81
C ALA A 282 1.07 -3.31 20.73
N ASN A 283 -0.14 -3.85 20.58
CA ASN A 283 -0.39 -5.27 20.58
C ASN A 283 0.28 -5.97 19.39
N ILE A 284 0.05 -5.47 18.17
CA ILE A 284 0.59 -6.09 16.97
C ILE A 284 2.12 -5.96 16.93
N THR A 285 2.66 -4.78 17.22
CA THR A 285 4.13 -4.58 17.24
C THR A 285 4.81 -5.54 18.21
N ARG A 286 4.27 -5.71 19.43
CA ARG A 286 4.83 -6.63 20.43
C ARG A 286 4.85 -8.08 19.93
N HIS A 287 3.77 -8.57 19.34
CA HIS A 287 3.68 -9.94 18.85
C HIS A 287 4.68 -10.19 17.71
N TYR A 288 4.75 -9.27 16.74
CA TYR A 288 5.71 -9.41 15.64
C TYR A 288 7.17 -9.26 16.12
N ARG A 289 7.44 -8.40 17.10
CA ARG A 289 8.77 -8.30 17.72
C ARG A 289 9.17 -9.64 18.34
N THR A 290 8.28 -10.25 19.12
CA THR A 290 8.52 -11.56 19.72
C THR A 290 8.77 -12.64 18.66
N ALA A 291 7.99 -12.63 17.56
CA ALA A 291 8.17 -13.59 16.46
C ALA A 291 9.54 -13.42 15.78
N ILE A 292 9.93 -12.19 15.46
CA ILE A 292 11.20 -11.89 14.81
C ILE A 292 12.37 -12.30 15.72
N ASP A 293 12.31 -12.00 17.02
CA ASP A 293 13.39 -12.30 17.96
C ASP A 293 13.54 -13.82 18.19
N ALA A 294 12.43 -14.54 18.24
CA ALA A 294 12.45 -16.01 18.34
C ALA A 294 13.04 -16.63 17.07
N ALA A 295 12.53 -16.25 15.90
CA ALA A 295 12.99 -16.78 14.61
C ALA A 295 14.47 -16.45 14.34
N TRP A 296 14.89 -15.21 14.65
CA TRP A 296 16.29 -14.80 14.50
C TRP A 296 17.24 -15.57 15.42
N ALA A 297 16.78 -15.91 16.63
CA ALA A 297 17.52 -16.74 17.58
C ALA A 297 17.46 -18.24 17.27
N GLY A 298 16.82 -18.65 16.16
CA GLY A 298 16.64 -20.06 15.79
C GLY A 298 15.69 -20.84 16.71
N ARG A 299 14.84 -20.13 17.45
CA ARG A 299 13.81 -20.72 18.32
C ARG A 299 12.47 -20.79 17.60
N PRO A 300 11.63 -21.80 17.87
CA PRO A 300 10.28 -21.83 17.33
C PRO A 300 9.50 -20.58 17.74
N THR A 301 8.72 -20.05 16.83
CA THR A 301 7.75 -19.00 17.12
C THR A 301 6.43 -19.66 17.49
N GLU A 302 6.17 -19.79 18.78
CA GLU A 302 4.92 -20.37 19.27
C GLU A 302 3.94 -19.24 19.60
N PHE A 303 2.84 -19.20 18.87
CA PHE A 303 1.68 -18.36 19.21
C PHE A 303 0.62 -19.22 19.88
N THR A 304 0.27 -18.85 21.10
CA THR A 304 -0.84 -19.51 21.78
C THR A 304 -2.18 -19.07 21.18
N PRO A 305 -3.26 -19.85 21.31
CA PRO A 305 -4.60 -19.40 20.92
C PRO A 305 -4.98 -18.05 21.53
N ARG A 306 -4.49 -17.77 22.75
CA ARG A 306 -4.70 -16.48 23.42
C ARG A 306 -4.02 -15.32 22.69
N ASP A 307 -2.79 -15.51 22.21
CA ASP A 307 -2.06 -14.46 21.48
C ASP A 307 -2.80 -14.09 20.18
N VAL A 308 -3.30 -15.10 19.46
CA VAL A 308 -4.11 -14.89 18.23
C VAL A 308 -5.42 -14.16 18.57
N GLN A 309 -6.10 -14.57 19.64
CA GLN A 309 -7.33 -13.91 20.10
C GLN A 309 -7.08 -12.45 20.51
N GLU A 310 -5.97 -12.13 21.17
CA GLU A 310 -5.61 -10.76 21.53
C GLU A 310 -5.38 -9.90 20.28
N MET A 311 -4.72 -10.44 19.25
CA MET A 311 -4.58 -9.75 17.96
C MET A 311 -5.93 -9.51 17.28
N GLN A 312 -6.82 -10.52 17.25
CA GLN A 312 -8.17 -10.40 16.68
C GLN A 312 -9.05 -9.37 17.40
N LEU A 313 -8.96 -9.32 18.74
CA LEU A 313 -9.68 -8.33 19.55
C LEU A 313 -9.23 -6.90 19.29
N SER A 314 -7.94 -6.69 19.00
CA SER A 314 -7.44 -5.36 18.64
C SER A 314 -8.11 -4.87 17.36
N PHE A 315 -8.07 -5.67 16.28
CA PHE A 315 -8.84 -5.43 15.06
C PHE A 315 -8.78 -6.67 14.15
N SER A 316 -9.93 -7.21 13.76
CA SER A 316 -10.00 -8.29 12.76
C SER A 316 -11.33 -8.29 12.01
N ARG A 317 -11.25 -8.56 10.70
CA ARG A 317 -12.35 -8.95 9.80
C ARG A 317 -12.21 -10.40 9.34
N GLY A 318 -11.61 -11.24 10.17
CA GLY A 318 -11.04 -12.52 9.83
C GLY A 318 -9.56 -12.36 9.48
N PHE A 319 -8.75 -13.37 9.83
CA PHE A 319 -7.33 -13.44 9.50
C PHE A 319 -7.07 -14.42 8.37
N SER A 320 -6.20 -14.06 7.46
CA SER A 320 -5.65 -14.92 6.41
C SER A 320 -4.21 -14.52 6.11
N HIS A 321 -3.46 -15.37 5.42
CA HIS A 321 -2.15 -15.01 4.89
C HIS A 321 -2.25 -14.13 3.62
N GLY A 322 -3.46 -13.70 3.23
CA GLY A 322 -3.66 -12.95 2.00
C GLY A 322 -3.22 -13.74 0.78
N PHE A 323 -2.27 -13.20 0.03
CA PHE A 323 -1.68 -13.85 -1.13
C PHE A 323 -0.34 -14.55 -0.84
N LEU A 324 0.20 -14.48 0.37
CA LEU A 324 1.51 -15.07 0.69
C LEU A 324 1.58 -16.58 0.45
N ASP A 325 0.48 -17.30 0.65
CA ASP A 325 0.37 -18.75 0.34
C ASP A 325 0.04 -19.03 -1.14
N GLY A 326 -0.07 -18.01 -1.99
CA GLY A 326 -0.53 -18.10 -3.37
C GLY A 326 -2.00 -17.68 -3.55
N ASN A 327 -2.48 -17.82 -4.79
CA ASN A 327 -3.84 -17.40 -5.15
C ASN A 327 -4.84 -18.48 -4.76
N ASN A 328 -5.60 -18.24 -3.68
CA ASN A 328 -6.80 -19.02 -3.36
C ASN A 328 -7.99 -18.05 -3.23
N HIS A 329 -8.74 -17.90 -4.30
CA HIS A 329 -9.83 -16.93 -4.37
C HIS A 329 -11.00 -17.25 -3.44
N LYS A 330 -11.14 -18.49 -2.97
CA LYS A 330 -12.19 -18.90 -2.02
C LYS A 330 -11.90 -18.45 -0.59
N VAL A 331 -10.62 -18.35 -0.21
CA VAL A 331 -10.20 -18.02 1.17
C VAL A 331 -10.04 -16.52 1.36
N LEU A 332 -9.58 -15.79 0.34
CA LEU A 332 -9.25 -14.37 0.45
C LEU A 332 -10.44 -13.52 0.91
N VAL A 333 -11.62 -13.79 0.34
CA VAL A 333 -12.87 -13.07 0.60
C VAL A 333 -13.91 -14.04 1.15
N ARG A 334 -14.33 -13.83 2.40
CA ARG A 334 -15.45 -14.60 2.99
C ARG A 334 -16.81 -14.13 2.49
N GLY A 335 -16.97 -12.80 2.39
CA GLY A 335 -18.15 -12.16 1.84
C GLY A 335 -19.37 -12.05 2.76
N ASP A 336 -19.34 -12.64 3.94
CA ASP A 336 -20.45 -12.63 4.92
C ASP A 336 -20.49 -11.32 5.74
N TYR A 337 -19.34 -10.65 5.95
CA TYR A 337 -19.26 -9.34 6.61
C TYR A 337 -18.04 -8.52 6.16
N ALA A 338 -18.10 -7.19 6.36
CA ALA A 338 -17.00 -6.26 6.06
C ALA A 338 -16.54 -5.43 7.27
N LYS A 339 -17.24 -5.51 8.41
CA LYS A 339 -16.93 -4.77 9.65
C LYS A 339 -15.97 -5.56 10.55
N LYS A 340 -15.36 -4.88 11.54
CA LYS A 340 -14.64 -5.54 12.64
C LYS A 340 -15.59 -6.49 13.37
N ARG A 341 -15.16 -7.73 13.62
CA ARG A 341 -15.92 -8.73 14.37
C ARG A 341 -15.22 -9.18 15.65
N GLY A 342 -13.90 -9.21 15.72
CA GLY A 342 -13.17 -9.75 16.87
C GLY A 342 -13.19 -11.29 16.88
N ILE A 343 -13.62 -11.90 18.00
CA ILE A 343 -13.61 -13.35 18.21
C ILE A 343 -15.04 -13.89 18.16
N LEU A 344 -15.27 -14.95 17.37
CA LEU A 344 -16.55 -15.68 17.41
C LEU A 344 -16.64 -16.39 18.77
N LEU A 345 -17.57 -15.94 19.61
CA LEU A 345 -17.74 -16.44 20.96
C LEU A 345 -18.64 -17.70 21.00
N GLY A 346 -19.63 -17.77 20.13
CA GLY A 346 -20.57 -18.90 20.07
C GLY A 346 -21.83 -18.54 19.29
N VAL A 347 -22.86 -19.39 19.46
CA VAL A 347 -24.19 -19.22 18.85
C VAL A 347 -25.25 -19.19 19.94
N VAL A 348 -26.23 -18.28 19.82
CA VAL A 348 -27.34 -18.17 20.77
C VAL A 348 -28.14 -19.46 20.80
N GLU A 349 -28.20 -20.09 21.95
CA GLU A 349 -29.04 -21.29 22.18
C GLU A 349 -30.48 -20.91 22.53
N SER A 350 -30.65 -19.92 23.41
CA SER A 350 -31.94 -19.40 23.82
C SER A 350 -31.83 -18.02 24.46
N VAL A 351 -32.93 -17.29 24.42
CA VAL A 351 -33.06 -15.98 25.09
C VAL A 351 -34.00 -16.12 26.26
N THR A 352 -33.61 -15.61 27.42
CA THR A 352 -34.42 -15.57 28.65
C THR A 352 -34.84 -14.13 28.95
N ARG A 353 -35.70 -13.95 29.98
CA ARG A 353 -36.01 -12.57 30.44
C ARG A 353 -34.79 -11.86 31.05
N ALA A 354 -33.78 -12.59 31.53
CA ALA A 354 -32.63 -12.07 32.22
C ALA A 354 -31.42 -11.89 31.30
N GLY A 355 -31.32 -12.61 30.17
CA GLY A 355 -30.16 -12.60 29.30
C GLY A 355 -30.18 -13.63 28.20
N VAL A 356 -29.02 -13.92 27.64
CA VAL A 356 -28.80 -14.80 26.49
C VAL A 356 -27.99 -16.03 26.92
N ARG A 357 -28.44 -17.23 26.54
CA ARG A 357 -27.70 -18.48 26.80
C ARG A 357 -27.00 -18.98 25.58
N LEU A 358 -25.75 -19.36 25.77
CA LEU A 358 -24.91 -19.94 24.73
C LEU A 358 -23.76 -20.74 25.35
N THR A 359 -23.12 -21.56 24.51
CA THR A 359 -21.85 -22.20 24.84
C THR A 359 -20.73 -21.36 24.27
N VAL A 360 -19.83 -20.84 25.12
CA VAL A 360 -18.74 -19.95 24.70
C VAL A 360 -17.47 -20.74 24.38
N SER A 361 -16.84 -20.40 23.22
CA SER A 361 -15.59 -21.00 22.73
C SER A 361 -14.34 -20.32 23.26
N ALA A 362 -14.50 -19.10 23.83
CA ALA A 362 -13.43 -18.30 24.39
C ALA A 362 -13.86 -17.70 25.74
N PRO A 363 -12.91 -17.31 26.62
CA PRO A 363 -13.23 -16.73 27.92
C PRO A 363 -14.02 -15.42 27.79
N VAL A 364 -15.11 -15.33 28.57
CA VAL A 364 -15.94 -14.15 28.70
C VAL A 364 -16.04 -13.70 30.14
N LYS A 365 -16.09 -12.39 30.38
CA LYS A 365 -16.17 -11.78 31.71
C LYS A 365 -17.04 -10.51 31.69
N PRO A 366 -17.48 -10.03 32.85
CA PRO A 366 -18.14 -8.73 32.96
C PRO A 366 -17.28 -7.61 32.37
N GLY A 367 -17.92 -6.68 31.65
CA GLY A 367 -17.27 -5.57 30.97
C GLY A 367 -16.89 -5.86 29.50
N ASP A 368 -16.80 -7.12 29.08
CA ASP A 368 -16.54 -7.48 27.68
C ASP A 368 -17.60 -6.91 26.74
N GLY A 369 -17.18 -6.37 25.59
CA GLY A 369 -18.07 -5.92 24.53
C GLY A 369 -18.49 -7.07 23.61
N LEU A 370 -19.79 -7.25 23.40
CA LEU A 370 -20.32 -8.28 22.52
C LEU A 370 -21.20 -7.69 21.42
N VAL A 371 -21.26 -8.41 20.30
CA VAL A 371 -22.16 -8.12 19.17
C VAL A 371 -22.87 -9.42 18.79
N PHE A 372 -24.17 -9.33 18.61
CA PHE A 372 -25.05 -10.35 18.04
C PHE A 372 -25.31 -10.00 16.59
N ASP A 373 -25.01 -10.92 15.67
CA ASP A 373 -25.17 -10.68 14.25
C ASP A 373 -26.61 -10.40 13.86
N GLN A 374 -26.79 -9.71 12.74
CA GLN A 374 -28.09 -9.54 12.13
C GLN A 374 -28.70 -10.93 11.82
N ASP A 375 -29.93 -11.16 12.25
CA ASP A 375 -30.71 -12.33 11.83
C ASP A 375 -31.35 -12.05 10.47
N GLN A 376 -30.76 -12.57 9.41
CA GLN A 376 -31.23 -12.35 8.04
C GLN A 376 -32.55 -13.05 7.75
N THR A 377 -32.88 -14.15 8.49
CA THR A 377 -34.13 -14.88 8.28
C THR A 377 -35.34 -14.15 8.84
N THR A 378 -35.14 -13.39 9.92
CA THR A 378 -36.16 -12.61 10.60
C THR A 378 -36.00 -11.10 10.42
N ASN A 379 -34.98 -10.66 9.66
CA ASN A 379 -34.61 -9.25 9.47
C ASN A 379 -34.40 -8.48 10.79
N ARG A 380 -33.95 -9.15 11.85
CA ARG A 380 -33.62 -8.53 13.13
C ARG A 380 -32.29 -7.79 13.04
N PRO A 381 -32.23 -6.54 13.53
CA PRO A 381 -31.02 -5.75 13.45
C PRO A 381 -29.92 -6.27 14.37
N GLU A 382 -28.67 -6.02 13.99
CA GLU A 382 -27.47 -6.24 14.82
C GLU A 382 -27.65 -5.55 16.19
N GLN A 383 -27.37 -6.30 17.28
CA GLN A 383 -27.38 -5.79 18.64
C GLN A 383 -25.99 -5.83 19.25
N GLY A 384 -25.61 -4.80 19.99
CA GLY A 384 -24.30 -4.75 20.65
C GLY A 384 -24.37 -4.14 22.03
N GLY A 385 -23.62 -4.72 23.00
CA GLY A 385 -23.60 -4.21 24.36
C GLY A 385 -22.49 -4.81 25.19
N ARG A 386 -22.33 -4.27 26.42
CA ARG A 386 -21.35 -4.77 27.39
C ARG A 386 -22.00 -5.79 28.33
N VAL A 387 -21.28 -6.88 28.54
CA VAL A 387 -21.67 -7.89 29.54
C VAL A 387 -21.66 -7.27 30.94
N TYR A 388 -22.77 -7.38 31.64
CA TYR A 388 -22.88 -6.96 33.04
C TYR A 388 -22.56 -8.13 34.00
N GLU A 389 -23.10 -9.31 33.72
CA GLU A 389 -22.91 -10.50 34.56
C GLU A 389 -22.82 -11.75 33.68
N VAL A 390 -21.93 -12.68 34.07
CA VAL A 390 -21.76 -14.01 33.45
C VAL A 390 -22.19 -15.09 34.44
N VAL A 391 -23.23 -15.85 34.13
CA VAL A 391 -23.71 -16.95 34.97
C VAL A 391 -23.37 -18.30 34.32
N ALA A 392 -22.49 -19.07 34.95
CA ALA A 392 -22.14 -20.40 34.46
C ALA A 392 -23.35 -21.37 34.67
N LEU A 393 -23.80 -22.06 33.62
CA LEU A 393 -24.96 -22.97 33.64
C LEU A 393 -24.59 -24.44 33.87
N ALA A 394 -23.33 -24.81 33.64
CA ALA A 394 -22.82 -26.15 33.95
C ALA A 394 -21.45 -25.99 34.66
N ARG A 395 -21.34 -26.61 35.86
CA ARG A 395 -20.06 -26.71 36.57
C ARG A 395 -19.24 -27.83 35.94
N THR A 396 -18.12 -27.54 35.28
CA THR A 396 -17.04 -28.51 35.23
C THR A 396 -16.40 -28.52 36.62
N SER A 397 -16.37 -29.67 37.23
CA SER A 397 -15.94 -29.94 38.60
C SER A 397 -14.56 -29.36 38.91
N SER A 398 -14.43 -28.46 39.91
CA SER A 398 -13.54 -28.54 41.06
C SER A 398 -13.46 -27.23 41.85
N GLN A 399 -13.78 -27.35 43.10
CA GLN A 399 -13.61 -26.54 44.30
C GLN A 399 -14.68 -25.50 44.65
N PRO A 400 -15.29 -25.62 45.87
CA PRO A 400 -16.14 -24.60 46.45
C PRO A 400 -15.24 -23.57 47.19
N GLY A 401 -15.13 -22.38 46.60
CA GLY A 401 -14.49 -21.23 47.22
C GLY A 401 -14.99 -19.97 46.55
N ASN A 402 -15.29 -18.94 47.36
CA ASN A 402 -15.71 -17.63 46.90
C ASN A 402 -14.80 -17.18 45.72
N ALA A 403 -15.34 -17.14 44.51
CA ALA A 403 -14.62 -16.65 43.36
C ALA A 403 -14.50 -15.12 43.44
N PRO A 404 -13.33 -14.53 43.29
CA PRO A 404 -13.19 -13.10 43.14
C PRO A 404 -13.87 -12.65 41.83
N GLU A 405 -14.32 -11.40 41.76
CA GLU A 405 -15.06 -10.78 40.66
C GLU A 405 -14.39 -10.82 39.27
N ASP A 406 -13.17 -11.37 39.15
CA ASP A 406 -12.32 -11.38 37.97
C ASP A 406 -12.21 -12.74 37.23
N VAL A 407 -13.11 -13.72 37.47
CA VAL A 407 -12.99 -15.03 36.84
C VAL A 407 -13.64 -15.04 35.45
N SER A 408 -12.82 -15.21 34.40
CA SER A 408 -13.29 -15.50 33.05
C SER A 408 -13.93 -16.90 32.99
N VAL A 409 -15.12 -17.01 32.39
CA VAL A 409 -15.90 -18.24 32.29
C VAL A 409 -15.84 -18.79 30.88
N THR A 410 -15.68 -20.12 30.75
CA THR A 410 -15.81 -20.87 29.49
C THR A 410 -16.90 -21.92 29.65
N GLY A 411 -17.43 -22.44 28.53
CA GLY A 411 -18.50 -23.43 28.51
C GLY A 411 -19.88 -22.82 28.41
N ARG A 412 -20.92 -23.48 28.93
CA ARG A 412 -22.29 -23.02 28.82
C ARG A 412 -22.64 -21.94 29.84
N VAL A 413 -23.04 -20.76 29.35
CA VAL A 413 -23.26 -19.56 30.17
C VAL A 413 -24.62 -18.90 29.86
N GLU A 414 -25.10 -18.09 30.81
CA GLU A 414 -26.08 -17.05 30.57
C GLU A 414 -25.42 -15.68 30.71
N LEU A 415 -25.44 -14.90 29.64
CA LEU A 415 -24.90 -13.54 29.62
C LEU A 415 -26.02 -12.56 29.92
N ARG A 416 -25.81 -11.70 30.89
CA ARG A 416 -26.73 -10.63 31.28
C ARG A 416 -26.16 -9.27 30.93
N PHE A 417 -27.04 -8.37 30.57
CA PHE A 417 -26.71 -7.02 30.15
C PHE A 417 -27.38 -6.00 31.07
N GLY A 418 -26.77 -4.84 31.28
CA GLY A 418 -27.30 -3.80 32.14
C GLY A 418 -28.39 -2.98 31.43
N GLY A 419 -29.51 -2.79 32.10
CA GLY A 419 -30.59 -1.89 31.67
C GLY A 419 -31.05 -2.09 30.22
N ASP A 420 -31.20 -0.94 29.49
CA ASP A 420 -31.65 -0.92 28.10
C ASP A 420 -30.46 -1.02 27.09
N ALA A 421 -29.32 -1.57 27.52
CA ALA A 421 -28.11 -1.67 26.68
C ALA A 421 -28.29 -2.56 25.43
N ILE A 422 -29.20 -3.55 25.49
CA ILE A 422 -29.54 -4.48 24.40
C ILE A 422 -31.03 -4.75 24.43
N ASP A 423 -31.69 -4.75 23.26
CA ASP A 423 -33.05 -5.27 23.14
C ASP A 423 -33.02 -6.80 22.99
N LEU A 424 -33.24 -7.51 24.10
CA LEU A 424 -33.29 -8.98 24.11
C LEU A 424 -34.38 -9.58 23.17
N ARG A 425 -35.40 -8.79 22.80
CA ARG A 425 -36.47 -9.26 21.88
C ARG A 425 -35.97 -9.27 20.43
N ALA A 426 -34.94 -8.51 20.13
CA ALA A 426 -34.30 -8.48 18.81
C ALA A 426 -33.24 -9.60 18.63
N ILE A 427 -32.97 -10.39 19.69
CA ILE A 427 -32.05 -11.53 19.66
C ILE A 427 -32.83 -12.81 19.52
N GLY A 428 -32.35 -13.75 18.69
CA GLY A 428 -32.95 -15.06 18.46
C GLY A 428 -31.95 -16.21 18.57
N ALA A 429 -32.47 -17.44 18.80
CA ALA A 429 -31.64 -18.63 18.73
C ALA A 429 -31.05 -18.79 17.32
N GLY A 430 -29.80 -19.27 17.23
CA GLY A 430 -29.06 -19.41 15.98
C GLY A 430 -28.17 -18.21 15.58
N GLN A 431 -28.38 -17.03 16.16
CA GLN A 431 -27.49 -15.87 15.89
C GLN A 431 -26.09 -16.09 16.42
N GLN A 432 -25.09 -15.70 15.65
CA GLN A 432 -23.69 -15.71 16.07
C GLN A 432 -23.41 -14.56 17.05
N VAL A 433 -22.58 -14.83 18.04
CA VAL A 433 -22.17 -13.89 19.08
C VAL A 433 -20.67 -13.68 18.99
N TRP A 434 -20.26 -12.41 18.88
CA TRP A 434 -18.86 -12.01 18.74
C TRP A 434 -18.41 -11.20 19.94
N LYS A 435 -17.23 -11.51 20.49
CA LYS A 435 -16.53 -10.65 21.45
C LYS A 435 -15.71 -9.64 20.68
N THR A 436 -16.05 -8.36 20.82
CA THR A 436 -15.49 -7.26 20.05
C THR A 436 -14.55 -6.36 20.85
N ASP A 437 -14.61 -6.43 22.18
CA ASP A 437 -13.81 -5.61 23.10
C ASP A 437 -13.48 -6.35 24.40
N ASP A 438 -12.27 -6.14 24.92
CA ASP A 438 -11.79 -6.61 26.21
C ASP A 438 -11.12 -5.44 26.97
N PRO A 439 -11.81 -4.84 27.97
CA PRO A 439 -11.26 -3.69 28.71
C PRO A 439 -9.99 -3.99 29.51
N GLU A 440 -9.77 -5.24 29.91
CA GLU A 440 -8.55 -5.62 30.63
C GLU A 440 -7.36 -5.68 29.67
N LEU A 441 -7.54 -6.26 28.48
CA LEU A 441 -6.55 -6.22 27.41
C LEU A 441 -6.21 -4.77 27.07
N THR A 442 -7.21 -3.91 26.87
CA THR A 442 -7.02 -2.50 26.59
C THR A 442 -6.18 -1.80 27.68
N ARG A 443 -6.52 -2.01 28.98
CA ARG A 443 -5.76 -1.44 30.10
C ARG A 443 -4.33 -1.97 30.16
N ARG A 444 -4.11 -3.26 29.91
CA ARG A 444 -2.78 -3.87 29.89
C ARG A 444 -1.93 -3.29 28.75
N LEU A 445 -2.50 -3.14 27.58
CA LEU A 445 -1.81 -2.56 26.41
C LEU A 445 -1.43 -1.10 26.66
N ARG A 446 -2.34 -0.28 27.23
CA ARG A 446 -2.03 1.12 27.58
C ARG A 446 -0.87 1.25 28.53
N ARG A 447 -0.80 0.39 29.56
CA ARG A 447 0.32 0.39 30.51
C ARG A 447 1.68 0.14 29.83
N SER A 448 1.71 -0.50 28.66
CA SER A 448 2.97 -0.75 27.96
C SER A 448 3.60 0.50 27.33
N PHE A 449 2.81 1.57 27.11
CA PHE A 449 3.30 2.80 26.49
C PHE A 449 2.96 4.10 27.24
N GLU A 450 2.06 4.07 28.23
CA GLU A 450 1.75 5.22 29.11
C GLU A 450 2.60 5.20 30.40
N GLY A 451 3.34 4.10 30.67
CA GLY A 451 4.16 3.91 31.85
C GLY A 451 5.60 4.44 31.71
N PRO A 452 6.48 4.11 32.68
CA PRO A 452 7.91 4.34 32.51
C PRO A 452 8.45 3.64 31.26
N PRO A 453 9.51 4.21 30.62
CA PRO A 453 10.07 3.63 29.40
C PRO A 453 10.42 2.14 29.55
N ALA A 454 9.71 1.28 28.83
CA ALA A 454 9.94 -0.16 28.81
C ALA A 454 11.12 -0.52 27.90
N ARG A 455 11.22 0.11 26.73
CA ARG A 455 12.35 -0.05 25.82
C ARG A 455 13.52 0.78 26.29
N LYS A 456 14.63 0.12 26.65
CA LYS A 456 15.88 0.75 27.05
C LYS A 456 16.88 0.82 25.92
N VAL A 457 17.75 1.83 25.95
CA VAL A 457 18.88 2.00 25.06
C VAL A 457 20.14 1.54 25.79
N SER A 458 20.79 0.53 25.27
CA SER A 458 22.02 -0.01 25.85
C SER A 458 23.14 1.02 25.80
N LEU A 459 23.83 1.20 26.91
CA LEU A 459 24.89 2.18 27.13
C LEU A 459 26.17 1.46 27.57
N LYS A 460 27.24 1.59 26.81
CA LYS A 460 28.60 1.22 27.18
C LYS A 460 29.29 2.44 27.80
N LEU A 461 30.02 2.26 28.91
CA LEU A 461 30.76 3.31 29.58
C LEU A 461 32.26 2.99 29.60
N ASP A 462 33.07 3.93 29.17
CA ASP A 462 34.53 3.92 29.33
C ASP A 462 34.91 4.96 30.38
N VAL A 463 35.51 4.50 31.49
CA VAL A 463 35.90 5.33 32.65
C VAL A 463 37.40 5.43 32.73
N LEU A 464 37.93 6.66 32.79
CA LEU A 464 39.34 6.92 33.07
C LEU A 464 39.47 7.63 34.43
N ALA A 465 40.07 6.93 35.37
CA ALA A 465 40.25 7.41 36.75
C ALA A 465 41.70 7.30 37.18
N LYS A 466 42.42 8.41 37.13
CA LYS A 466 43.84 8.51 37.48
C LYS A 466 44.09 9.57 38.53
N VAL A 467 44.91 9.25 39.55
CA VAL A 467 45.30 10.23 40.59
C VAL A 467 46.02 11.43 39.91
N GLY A 468 45.58 12.65 40.25
CA GLY A 468 46.11 13.90 39.70
C GLY A 468 45.41 14.38 38.42
N ASP A 469 44.56 13.54 37.80
CA ASP A 469 43.77 13.89 36.60
C ASP A 469 42.27 13.99 36.92
N PRO A 470 41.48 14.74 36.14
CA PRO A 470 40.01 14.73 36.23
C PRO A 470 39.44 13.36 35.89
N LEU A 471 38.38 12.96 36.61
CA LEU A 471 37.59 11.77 36.22
C LEU A 471 36.92 12.00 34.84
N ARG A 472 37.16 11.10 33.92
CA ARG A 472 36.51 11.13 32.60
C ARG A 472 35.61 9.93 32.45
N ILE A 473 34.37 10.16 32.00
CA ILE A 473 33.40 9.10 31.64
C ILE A 473 32.94 9.37 30.21
N THR A 474 33.15 8.38 29.33
CA THR A 474 32.65 8.39 27.95
C THR A 474 31.53 7.37 27.85
N GLY A 475 30.35 7.80 27.41
CA GLY A 475 29.20 6.93 27.18
C GLY A 475 28.97 6.75 25.69
N THR A 476 28.83 5.49 25.26
CA THR A 476 28.54 5.11 23.87
C THR A 476 27.22 4.32 23.84
N THR A 477 26.23 4.82 23.11
CA THR A 477 24.93 4.12 22.91
C THR A 477 25.05 3.02 21.86
N ALA A 478 24.10 2.09 21.83
CA ALA A 478 24.01 1.05 20.79
C ALA A 478 23.90 1.63 19.36
N THR A 479 23.43 2.89 19.22
CA THR A 479 23.36 3.61 17.94
C THR A 479 24.68 4.27 17.53
N GLY A 480 25.76 4.04 18.29
CA GLY A 480 27.09 4.60 18.06
C GLY A 480 27.26 6.06 18.48
N ARG A 481 26.28 6.69 19.13
CA ARG A 481 26.42 8.05 19.67
C ARG A 481 27.34 8.02 20.90
N GLN A 482 28.28 8.95 20.92
CA GLN A 482 29.31 9.02 21.96
C GLN A 482 29.35 10.41 22.59
N VAL A 483 29.31 10.48 23.91
CA VAL A 483 29.50 11.73 24.66
C VAL A 483 30.47 11.51 25.82
N ALA A 484 31.22 12.53 26.16
CA ALA A 484 32.13 12.51 27.28
C ALA A 484 31.78 13.60 28.29
N VAL A 485 31.96 13.28 29.59
CA VAL A 485 31.89 14.19 30.69
C VAL A 485 33.19 14.12 31.49
N HIS A 486 33.58 15.25 32.10
CA HIS A 486 34.79 15.36 32.92
C HIS A 486 34.45 15.98 34.26
N SER A 487 35.10 15.54 35.35
CA SER A 487 35.02 16.25 36.62
C SER A 487 35.75 17.57 36.53
N THR A 488 35.28 18.57 37.30
CA THR A 488 35.95 19.88 37.46
C THR A 488 37.20 19.78 38.32
N GLU A 489 37.23 18.83 39.21
CA GLU A 489 38.34 18.61 40.14
C GLU A 489 39.14 17.37 39.77
N VAL A 490 40.45 17.40 40.05
CA VAL A 490 41.33 16.25 39.87
C VAL A 490 41.16 15.25 40.99
N LEU A 491 41.36 13.97 40.69
CA LEU A 491 41.21 12.89 41.64
C LEU A 491 42.42 12.85 42.59
N GLY A 492 42.14 12.85 43.92
CA GLY A 492 43.14 12.61 44.94
C GLY A 492 43.44 11.13 45.17
N LEU A 493 44.53 10.87 45.94
CA LEU A 493 44.86 9.54 46.42
C LEU A 493 43.84 9.08 47.48
N ALA A 494 43.37 7.82 47.42
CA ALA A 494 42.47 7.24 48.42
C ALA A 494 43.23 6.83 49.68
N GLU A 495 42.74 7.31 50.85
CA GLU A 495 43.31 6.93 52.15
C GLU A 495 42.86 5.50 52.60
N SER A 496 41.66 5.06 52.25
CA SER A 496 41.10 3.80 52.77
C SER A 496 40.36 2.97 51.75
N ARG A 497 39.69 3.58 50.77
CA ARG A 497 38.84 2.87 49.77
C ARG A 497 39.07 3.42 48.38
N PRO A 498 40.07 2.89 47.64
CA PRO A 498 40.28 3.29 46.24
C PRO A 498 39.12 2.87 45.36
N ALA A 499 38.89 3.65 44.32
CA ALA A 499 37.89 3.33 43.31
C ALA A 499 38.23 2.00 42.58
N ASN A 500 37.22 1.25 42.28
CA ASN A 500 37.34 0.00 41.54
C ASN A 500 36.20 -0.16 40.52
N LEU A 501 36.30 -1.13 39.64
CA LEU A 501 35.32 -1.41 38.58
C LEU A 501 33.92 -1.62 39.15
N GLY A 502 33.79 -2.35 40.28
CA GLY A 502 32.49 -2.63 40.92
C GLY A 502 31.81 -1.37 41.45
N LEU A 503 32.60 -0.37 41.94
CA LEU A 503 32.06 0.95 42.37
C LEU A 503 31.45 1.67 41.14
N PHE A 504 32.15 1.70 40.00
CA PHE A 504 31.65 2.32 38.77
C PHE A 504 30.41 1.62 38.23
N GLN A 505 30.39 0.29 38.16
CA GLN A 505 29.23 -0.49 37.75
C GLN A 505 28.01 -0.22 38.63
N ALA A 506 28.19 -0.23 39.96
CA ALA A 506 27.11 -0.04 40.92
C ALA A 506 26.52 1.38 40.90
N GLN A 507 27.35 2.44 40.73
CA GLN A 507 26.90 3.82 40.82
C GLN A 507 26.45 4.39 39.47
N LEU A 508 27.18 4.09 38.39
CA LEU A 508 26.82 4.54 37.04
C LEU A 508 25.66 3.72 36.44
N GLY A 509 25.49 2.48 36.89
CA GLY A 509 24.34 1.64 36.50
C GLY A 509 22.99 2.05 37.09
N ARG A 510 22.95 3.01 38.01
CA ARG A 510 21.69 3.55 38.56
C ARG A 510 20.98 4.49 37.59
N LEU A 511 20.58 3.94 36.46
CA LEU A 511 19.91 4.66 35.35
C LEU A 511 18.38 4.56 35.41
N GLY A 512 17.80 4.09 36.54
CA GLY A 512 16.37 4.03 36.75
C GLY A 512 15.70 5.39 36.50
N GLY A 513 14.55 5.42 35.88
CA GLY A 513 13.85 6.63 35.45
C GLY A 513 14.38 7.27 34.16
N THR A 514 15.44 6.73 33.53
CA THR A 514 15.95 7.16 32.22
C THR A 514 15.62 6.13 31.14
N ILE A 515 15.86 6.50 29.89
CA ILE A 515 15.72 5.59 28.73
C ILE A 515 16.92 4.65 28.56
N TYR A 516 17.99 4.81 29.35
CA TYR A 516 19.24 4.06 29.23
C TYR A 516 19.30 2.89 30.21
N GLU A 517 20.01 1.84 29.77
CA GLU A 517 20.45 0.74 30.64
C GLU A 517 21.94 0.48 30.44
N LEU A 518 22.64 0.17 31.54
CA LEU A 518 24.07 -0.09 31.49
C LEU A 518 24.33 -1.49 30.97
N ALA A 519 24.90 -1.58 29.76
CA ALA A 519 25.29 -2.85 29.15
C ALA A 519 26.71 -3.29 29.58
N HIS A 520 27.64 -2.34 29.66
CA HIS A 520 29.03 -2.64 29.96
C HIS A 520 29.75 -1.43 30.52
N VAL A 521 30.72 -1.68 31.43
CA VAL A 521 31.68 -0.65 31.93
C VAL A 521 33.09 -1.18 31.78
N GLU A 522 33.92 -0.43 31.09
CA GLU A 522 35.38 -0.58 31.12
C GLU A 522 35.98 0.56 31.95
N ALA A 523 36.97 0.24 32.80
CA ALA A 523 37.60 1.27 33.63
C ALA A 523 39.13 1.09 33.60
N MET A 524 39.79 2.18 33.24
CA MET A 524 41.24 2.33 33.39
C MET A 524 41.46 3.13 34.71
N ILE A 525 42.07 2.48 35.71
CA ILE A 525 42.26 3.00 37.04
C ILE A 525 43.75 3.01 37.34
N GLU A 526 44.30 4.21 37.61
CA GLU A 526 45.72 4.37 37.90
C GLU A 526 45.97 5.14 39.20
N GLY A 527 46.87 4.66 40.04
CA GLY A 527 47.34 5.37 41.23
C GLY A 527 46.43 5.35 42.47
N GLN A 528 45.46 4.39 42.54
CA GLN A 528 44.46 4.28 43.64
C GLN A 528 43.63 5.54 43.87
N PRO A 529 42.89 6.05 42.90
CA PRO A 529 42.13 7.28 43.01
C PRO A 529 40.97 7.19 44.01
N MET A 530 40.74 8.28 44.76
CA MET A 530 39.52 8.48 45.52
C MET A 530 38.47 9.11 44.68
N VAL A 531 37.30 8.44 44.53
CA VAL A 531 36.17 8.94 43.73
C VAL A 531 34.92 9.04 44.60
N PRO A 532 34.48 10.28 44.95
CA PRO A 532 33.29 10.46 45.78
C PRO A 532 32.03 9.99 45.09
N MET A 533 31.09 9.38 45.84
CA MET A 533 29.79 8.96 45.31
C MET A 533 28.95 10.11 44.77
N SER A 534 29.07 11.30 45.39
CA SER A 534 28.40 12.54 44.95
C SER A 534 28.88 12.93 43.53
N LEU A 535 30.19 12.83 43.28
CA LEU A 535 30.79 13.10 41.99
C LEU A 535 30.27 12.12 40.89
N LEU A 536 30.24 10.83 41.18
CA LEU A 536 29.70 9.82 40.26
C LEU A 536 28.22 10.06 39.93
N ASN A 537 27.42 10.45 40.93
CA ASN A 537 26.01 10.78 40.72
C ASN A 537 25.82 12.05 39.89
N GLN A 538 26.68 13.06 40.08
CA GLN A 538 26.68 14.27 39.26
C GLN A 538 27.03 13.97 37.83
N MET A 539 28.17 13.28 37.59
CA MET A 539 28.64 12.94 36.27
C MET A 539 27.69 12.03 35.52
N ARG A 540 27.05 11.06 36.21
CA ARG A 540 26.01 10.24 35.60
C ARG A 540 24.83 11.09 35.08
N ARG A 541 24.33 12.04 35.90
CA ARG A 541 23.24 12.94 35.46
C ARG A 541 23.65 13.83 34.32
N GLU A 542 24.90 14.35 34.35
CA GLU A 542 25.44 15.15 33.26
C GLU A 542 25.60 14.35 31.99
N LEU A 543 26.09 13.10 32.07
CA LEU A 543 26.22 12.19 30.97
C LEU A 543 24.87 11.92 30.28
N VAL A 544 23.85 11.58 31.10
CA VAL A 544 22.49 11.35 30.56
C VAL A 544 21.94 12.61 29.90
N ALA A 545 22.08 13.77 30.52
CA ALA A 545 21.61 15.04 29.96
C ALA A 545 22.32 15.41 28.65
N LYS A 546 23.60 15.06 28.50
CA LYS A 546 24.34 15.26 27.24
C LYS A 546 23.89 14.26 26.18
N LEU A 547 23.73 12.98 26.54
CA LEU A 547 23.18 11.95 25.62
C LEU A 547 21.81 12.34 25.09
N ASP A 548 20.93 12.82 25.95
CA ASP A 548 19.58 13.28 25.58
C ASP A 548 19.63 14.47 24.60
N ARG A 549 20.52 15.43 24.84
CA ARG A 549 20.70 16.59 23.95
C ARG A 549 21.27 16.18 22.59
N GLU A 550 22.33 15.40 22.57
CA GLU A 550 22.96 14.93 21.34
C GLU A 550 22.00 14.06 20.51
N ALA A 551 21.10 13.33 21.18
CA ALA A 551 20.11 12.52 20.50
C ALA A 551 19.02 13.34 19.79
N THR A 552 18.76 14.57 20.24
CA THR A 552 17.76 15.46 19.63
C THR A 552 18.34 16.35 18.53
N VAL A 553 19.67 16.39 18.37
CA VAL A 553 20.29 17.13 17.29
C VAL A 553 20.06 16.38 15.98
N PRO A 554 19.33 16.93 15.01
CA PRO A 554 19.18 16.31 13.70
C PRO A 554 20.56 16.12 13.07
N ARG A 555 20.77 15.01 12.40
CA ARG A 555 21.91 14.88 11.48
C ARG A 555 21.54 15.64 10.22
N PRO A 556 22.13 16.82 9.94
CA PRO A 556 21.79 17.56 8.74
C PRO A 556 22.22 16.74 7.52
N LEU A 557 21.28 16.54 6.60
CA LEU A 557 21.56 15.97 5.30
C LEU A 557 22.09 17.05 4.36
N SER A 558 22.95 16.68 3.43
CA SER A 558 23.41 17.59 2.37
C SER A 558 22.23 17.95 1.47
N LEU A 559 21.98 19.25 1.33
CA LEU A 559 20.92 19.78 0.48
C LEU A 559 21.52 20.51 -0.72
N ALA A 560 20.89 20.36 -1.88
CA ALA A 560 21.21 21.20 -3.03
C ALA A 560 21.08 22.69 -2.64
N PRO A 561 22.09 23.56 -2.92
CA PRO A 561 22.16 24.92 -2.42
C PRO A 561 21.09 25.85 -3.00
N LEU A 562 20.59 25.57 -4.21
CA LEU A 562 19.58 26.35 -4.93
C LEU A 562 18.31 25.52 -5.13
N PRO A 563 17.15 26.16 -5.39
CA PRO A 563 15.95 25.46 -5.81
C PRO A 563 16.24 24.56 -7.01
N VAL A 564 15.89 23.28 -6.92
CA VAL A 564 16.22 22.25 -7.91
C VAL A 564 15.15 22.15 -8.99
N LEU A 565 13.88 22.34 -8.61
CA LEU A 565 12.73 22.17 -9.50
C LEU A 565 12.84 22.98 -10.80
N PRO A 566 13.21 24.28 -10.80
CA PRO A 566 13.37 25.04 -12.04
C PRO A 566 14.39 24.42 -13.00
N THR A 567 15.50 23.89 -12.48
CA THR A 567 16.55 23.25 -13.29
C THR A 567 16.04 21.96 -13.94
N LEU A 568 15.24 21.17 -13.22
CA LEU A 568 14.65 19.95 -13.76
C LEU A 568 13.53 20.25 -14.79
N LEU A 569 12.79 21.35 -14.61
CA LEU A 569 11.74 21.73 -15.55
C LEU A 569 12.25 22.43 -16.80
N GLU A 570 13.41 23.08 -16.74
CA GLU A 570 13.94 23.88 -17.86
C GLU A 570 13.99 23.13 -19.20
N PRO A 571 14.57 21.90 -19.30
CA PRO A 571 14.60 21.18 -20.57
C PRO A 571 13.20 20.85 -21.11
N ILE A 572 12.27 20.51 -20.22
CA ILE A 572 10.87 20.21 -20.57
C ILE A 572 10.20 21.44 -21.17
N LEU A 573 10.36 22.60 -20.50
CA LEU A 573 9.75 23.86 -20.91
C LEU A 573 10.38 24.40 -22.22
N VAL A 574 11.67 24.26 -22.42
CA VAL A 574 12.35 24.62 -23.67
C VAL A 574 11.80 23.80 -24.84
N GLU A 575 11.67 22.48 -24.67
CA GLU A 575 11.12 21.60 -25.70
C GLU A 575 9.65 21.90 -25.95
N ARG A 576 8.87 22.13 -24.90
CA ARG A 576 7.46 22.58 -25.02
C ARG A 576 7.33 23.85 -25.85
N ASP A 577 8.13 24.85 -25.53
CA ASP A 577 8.06 26.15 -26.22
C ASP A 577 8.57 26.05 -27.67
N ARG A 578 9.51 25.17 -27.96
CA ARG A 578 9.91 24.84 -29.32
C ARG A 578 8.73 24.26 -30.11
N GLN A 579 8.10 23.21 -29.60
CA GLN A 579 6.98 22.57 -30.27
C GLN A 579 5.75 23.49 -30.40
N ARG A 580 5.44 24.31 -29.40
CA ARG A 580 4.32 25.28 -29.46
C ARG A 580 4.56 26.37 -30.54
N ARG A 581 5.80 26.77 -30.79
CA ARG A 581 6.12 27.68 -31.89
C ARG A 581 5.88 27.03 -33.23
N GLU A 582 6.39 25.80 -33.42
CA GLU A 582 6.18 25.02 -34.65
C GLU A 582 4.68 24.81 -34.97
N LEU A 583 3.85 24.68 -33.93
CA LEU A 583 2.42 24.51 -34.07
C LEU A 583 1.67 25.81 -34.46
N ARG A 584 2.21 26.99 -34.12
CA ARG A 584 1.58 28.27 -34.52
C ARG A 584 1.71 28.51 -36.02
N ASP A 585 2.76 28.00 -36.62
CA ASP A 585 3.10 28.23 -38.05
C ASP A 585 2.52 27.16 -38.98
N GLY A 586 1.83 26.15 -38.47
CA GLY A 586 1.25 25.04 -39.23
C GLY A 586 -0.20 24.70 -38.88
N PRO A 587 -0.89 23.87 -39.67
CA PRO A 587 -2.21 23.37 -39.32
C PRO A 587 -2.13 22.49 -38.07
N VAL A 588 -2.87 22.85 -37.04
CA VAL A 588 -3.00 22.05 -35.81
C VAL A 588 -3.83 20.81 -36.13
N SER A 589 -3.18 19.68 -36.38
CA SER A 589 -3.85 18.40 -36.54
C SER A 589 -3.98 17.70 -35.18
N VAL A 590 -5.23 17.43 -34.77
CA VAL A 590 -5.53 16.59 -33.61
C VAL A 590 -5.71 15.15 -34.09
N GLU A 591 -5.03 14.23 -33.49
CA GLU A 591 -5.10 12.80 -33.76
C GLU A 591 -6.00 12.09 -32.75
N ILE A 592 -6.93 11.27 -33.26
CA ILE A 592 -7.72 10.35 -32.45
C ILE A 592 -7.09 8.97 -32.52
N SER A 593 -6.67 8.43 -31.40
CA SER A 593 -6.35 7.02 -31.20
C SER A 593 -7.54 6.27 -30.58
N VAL A 594 -7.63 4.97 -30.83
CA VAL A 594 -8.75 4.15 -30.34
C VAL A 594 -8.23 2.88 -29.70
N LEU A 595 -8.71 2.58 -28.49
CA LEU A 595 -8.44 1.32 -27.80
C LEU A 595 -9.66 0.39 -27.98
N CYS A 596 -9.39 -0.78 -28.57
CA CYS A 596 -10.34 -1.83 -28.88
C CYS A 596 -10.09 -3.07 -28.04
N ARG A 597 -11.16 -3.68 -27.51
CA ARG A 597 -11.08 -4.94 -26.75
C ARG A 597 -11.57 -6.16 -27.52
N ARG A 598 -12.00 -5.97 -28.78
CA ARG A 598 -12.39 -7.03 -29.68
C ARG A 598 -12.00 -6.69 -31.12
N THR A 599 -11.79 -7.73 -31.95
CA THR A 599 -11.40 -7.58 -33.34
C THR A 599 -12.45 -6.83 -34.17
N ASP A 600 -13.76 -7.04 -33.92
CA ASP A 600 -14.84 -6.36 -34.62
C ASP A 600 -14.87 -4.84 -34.35
N GLN A 601 -14.46 -4.40 -33.14
CA GLN A 601 -14.28 -2.98 -32.78
C GLN A 601 -13.08 -2.38 -33.55
N LEU A 602 -11.96 -3.12 -33.64
CA LEU A 602 -10.78 -2.72 -34.39
C LEU A 602 -11.10 -2.53 -35.87
N GLU A 603 -11.80 -3.49 -36.49
CA GLU A 603 -12.24 -3.37 -37.87
C GLU A 603 -13.18 -2.18 -38.11
N ALA A 604 -14.08 -1.89 -37.13
CA ALA A 604 -14.93 -0.71 -37.20
C ALA A 604 -14.11 0.61 -37.13
N ALA A 605 -13.09 0.67 -36.27
CA ALA A 605 -12.17 1.81 -36.21
C ALA A 605 -11.38 2.01 -37.52
N LEU A 606 -10.93 0.92 -38.16
CA LEU A 606 -10.28 0.97 -39.47
C LEU A 606 -11.21 1.50 -40.56
N ARG A 607 -12.48 1.06 -40.62
CA ARG A 607 -13.45 1.54 -41.60
C ARG A 607 -13.68 3.06 -41.54
N VAL A 608 -13.50 3.67 -40.38
CA VAL A 608 -13.60 5.12 -40.25
C VAL A 608 -12.25 5.85 -40.30
N GLY A 609 -11.17 5.14 -40.69
CA GLY A 609 -9.83 5.70 -40.92
C GLY A 609 -9.19 6.24 -39.63
N VAL A 610 -9.07 5.43 -38.61
CA VAL A 610 -8.29 5.73 -37.38
C VAL A 610 -6.83 5.42 -37.62
N SER A 611 -5.93 6.36 -37.39
CA SER A 611 -4.49 6.24 -37.65
C SER A 611 -3.71 5.45 -36.59
N THR A 612 -4.19 5.44 -35.34
CA THR A 612 -3.51 4.74 -34.23
C THR A 612 -4.54 3.92 -33.44
N ILE A 613 -4.30 2.61 -33.38
CA ILE A 613 -5.19 1.65 -32.73
C ILE A 613 -4.41 0.89 -31.65
N TYR A 614 -5.00 0.78 -30.46
CA TYR A 614 -4.53 -0.06 -29.36
C TYR A 614 -5.42 -1.30 -29.26
N ALA A 615 -4.84 -2.49 -29.27
CA ALA A 615 -5.55 -3.73 -28.98
C ALA A 615 -5.31 -4.16 -27.53
N ASP A 616 -6.38 -4.37 -26.74
CA ASP A 616 -6.36 -4.75 -25.32
C ASP A 616 -7.30 -5.95 -25.11
N TYR A 617 -6.86 -7.13 -25.48
CA TYR A 617 -7.70 -8.32 -25.52
C TYR A 617 -7.54 -9.20 -24.28
N GLN A 618 -8.62 -9.84 -23.86
CA GLN A 618 -8.62 -10.77 -22.74
C GLN A 618 -7.83 -12.05 -23.03
N ASP A 619 -7.96 -12.59 -24.25
CA ASP A 619 -7.21 -13.77 -24.69
C ASP A 619 -5.99 -13.36 -25.50
N ILE A 620 -4.79 -13.74 -25.02
CA ILE A 620 -3.53 -13.43 -25.71
C ILE A 620 -3.46 -13.95 -27.14
N LYS A 621 -4.21 -15.02 -27.47
CA LYS A 621 -4.24 -15.58 -28.84
C LYS A 621 -4.93 -14.66 -29.83
N GLN A 622 -5.90 -13.90 -29.39
CA GLN A 622 -6.65 -12.97 -30.24
C GLN A 622 -5.82 -11.76 -30.71
N TYR A 623 -4.69 -11.46 -30.08
CA TYR A 623 -3.80 -10.41 -30.58
C TYR A 623 -3.25 -10.69 -31.97
N ALA A 624 -3.11 -11.98 -32.37
CA ALA A 624 -2.75 -12.35 -33.73
C ALA A 624 -3.82 -11.96 -34.76
N GLU A 625 -5.10 -11.99 -34.37
CA GLU A 625 -6.22 -11.56 -35.21
C GLU A 625 -6.18 -10.05 -35.43
N ALA A 626 -5.86 -9.27 -34.43
CA ALA A 626 -5.70 -7.82 -34.55
C ALA A 626 -4.60 -7.46 -35.55
N VAL A 627 -3.44 -8.15 -35.48
CA VAL A 627 -2.34 -7.94 -36.43
C VAL A 627 -2.75 -8.36 -37.84
N ALA A 628 -3.48 -9.46 -38.00
CA ALA A 628 -4.00 -9.92 -39.29
C ALA A 628 -4.99 -8.92 -39.89
N ALA A 629 -5.91 -8.37 -39.08
CA ALA A 629 -6.91 -7.39 -39.53
C ALA A 629 -6.24 -6.12 -40.09
N ILE A 630 -5.22 -5.58 -39.45
CA ILE A 630 -4.45 -4.43 -39.95
C ILE A 630 -3.77 -4.76 -41.26
N ARG A 631 -3.11 -5.94 -41.40
CA ARG A 631 -2.41 -6.35 -42.62
C ARG A 631 -3.36 -6.55 -43.80
N HIS A 632 -4.58 -7.05 -43.54
CA HIS A 632 -5.59 -7.24 -44.58
C HIS A 632 -6.21 -5.95 -45.09
N ALA A 633 -6.28 -4.95 -44.22
CA ALA A 633 -6.83 -3.65 -44.59
C ALA A 633 -5.91 -2.84 -45.51
N ASP A 634 -4.68 -3.30 -45.78
CA ASP A 634 -3.63 -2.57 -46.51
C ASP A 634 -3.50 -1.11 -45.99
N ASP A 635 -3.62 -0.94 -44.68
CA ASP A 635 -3.79 0.34 -44.04
C ASP A 635 -2.46 0.82 -43.43
N ARG A 636 -2.32 2.14 -43.40
CA ARG A 636 -1.20 2.83 -42.78
C ARG A 636 -1.39 3.03 -41.27
N SER A 637 -2.42 2.44 -40.69
CA SER A 637 -2.73 2.55 -39.27
C SER A 637 -1.68 1.85 -38.43
N LEU A 638 -1.27 2.52 -37.34
CA LEU A 638 -0.31 2.03 -36.36
C LEU A 638 -1.03 1.16 -35.34
N LEU A 639 -0.61 -0.09 -35.18
CA LEU A 639 -1.15 -0.99 -34.15
C LEU A 639 -0.18 -1.13 -32.98
N TYR A 640 -0.66 -0.88 -31.78
CA TYR A 640 0.05 -1.14 -30.53
C TYR A 640 -0.70 -2.22 -29.73
N LEU A 641 0.02 -3.22 -29.23
CA LEU A 641 -0.54 -4.30 -28.42
C LEU A 641 -0.39 -3.96 -26.94
N ALA A 642 -1.49 -3.98 -26.18
CA ALA A 642 -1.46 -3.66 -24.77
C ALA A 642 -0.81 -4.79 -23.96
N THR A 643 0.13 -4.42 -23.08
CA THR A 643 0.65 -5.33 -22.06
C THR A 643 -0.34 -5.45 -20.89
N PRO A 644 -0.31 -6.53 -20.08
CA PRO A 644 -1.04 -6.54 -18.82
C PRO A 644 -0.61 -5.36 -17.93
N ARG A 645 -1.51 -4.88 -17.07
CA ARG A 645 -1.14 -3.80 -16.12
C ARG A 645 -0.14 -4.24 -15.08
N ILE A 646 -0.23 -5.49 -14.69
CA ILE A 646 0.64 -6.12 -13.69
C ILE A 646 1.39 -7.25 -14.38
N GLU A 647 2.66 -7.36 -14.09
CA GLU A 647 3.52 -8.48 -14.42
C GLU A 647 4.11 -9.04 -13.13
N LYS A 648 3.96 -10.33 -12.90
CA LYS A 648 4.56 -11.07 -11.79
C LYS A 648 5.78 -11.87 -12.25
N PRO A 649 6.64 -12.33 -11.33
CA PRO A 649 7.81 -13.12 -11.67
C PRO A 649 7.45 -14.38 -12.46
N GLY A 650 8.01 -14.51 -13.67
CA GLY A 650 7.73 -15.61 -14.57
C GLY A 650 6.73 -15.31 -15.70
N GLU A 651 6.11 -14.13 -15.73
CA GLU A 651 5.16 -13.71 -16.78
C GLU A 651 5.82 -12.94 -17.95
N ALA A 652 7.11 -12.61 -17.86
CA ALA A 652 7.86 -11.84 -18.89
C ALA A 652 7.77 -12.44 -20.31
N ASN A 653 7.49 -13.74 -20.43
CA ASN A 653 7.31 -14.41 -21.72
C ASN A 653 6.14 -13.82 -22.55
N LEU A 654 5.16 -13.19 -21.90
CA LEU A 654 4.05 -12.49 -22.55
C LEU A 654 4.54 -11.37 -23.47
N PHE A 655 5.52 -10.58 -23.03
CA PHE A 655 6.08 -9.50 -23.85
C PHE A 655 6.81 -10.05 -25.10
N GLY A 656 7.57 -11.14 -24.91
CA GLY A 656 8.23 -11.83 -26.02
C GLY A 656 7.24 -12.39 -27.05
N PHE A 657 6.09 -12.89 -26.59
CA PHE A 657 5.02 -13.33 -27.47
C PHE A 657 4.42 -12.17 -28.27
N LEU A 658 4.03 -11.07 -27.58
CA LEU A 658 3.47 -9.88 -28.22
C LEU A 658 4.43 -9.29 -29.26
N ALA A 659 5.73 -9.19 -28.94
CA ALA A 659 6.75 -8.68 -29.86
C ALA A 659 6.86 -9.50 -31.17
N LYS A 660 6.71 -10.83 -31.09
CA LYS A 660 6.78 -11.72 -32.24
C LYS A 660 5.61 -11.60 -33.22
N LEU A 661 4.48 -11.07 -32.79
CA LEU A 661 3.33 -10.84 -33.65
C LEU A 661 3.59 -9.77 -34.70
N GLY A 662 4.58 -8.89 -34.46
CA GLY A 662 5.04 -7.89 -35.44
C GLY A 662 4.03 -6.76 -35.64
N ALA A 663 3.41 -6.28 -34.57
CA ALA A 663 2.70 -5.01 -34.54
C ALA A 663 3.70 -3.84 -34.56
N HIS A 664 3.20 -2.60 -34.69
CA HIS A 664 4.04 -1.40 -34.71
C HIS A 664 4.77 -1.20 -33.38
N GLY A 665 4.09 -1.42 -32.26
CA GLY A 665 4.65 -1.24 -30.92
C GLY A 665 3.78 -1.83 -29.82
N MET A 666 4.01 -1.39 -28.59
CA MET A 666 3.26 -1.82 -27.40
C MET A 666 2.64 -0.65 -26.65
N LEU A 667 1.44 -0.84 -26.09
CA LEU A 667 0.87 0.01 -25.05
C LEU A 667 1.31 -0.53 -23.70
N VAL A 668 2.32 0.09 -23.11
CA VAL A 668 3.03 -0.44 -21.94
C VAL A 668 2.40 0.07 -20.64
N ARG A 669 2.15 -0.84 -19.71
CA ARG A 669 1.38 -0.60 -18.48
C ARG A 669 2.14 -0.86 -17.17
N ASN A 670 3.38 -1.34 -17.22
CA ASN A 670 4.20 -1.71 -16.07
C ASN A 670 5.70 -1.54 -16.36
N ALA A 671 6.52 -1.58 -15.30
CA ALA A 671 7.96 -1.37 -15.40
C ALA A 671 8.68 -2.43 -16.25
N GLY A 672 8.28 -3.71 -16.13
CA GLY A 672 8.89 -4.80 -16.93
C GLY A 672 8.66 -4.62 -18.43
N GLY A 673 7.43 -4.25 -18.82
CA GLY A 673 7.11 -3.92 -20.21
C GLY A 673 7.91 -2.73 -20.75
N MET A 674 8.11 -1.66 -19.94
CA MET A 674 8.95 -0.52 -20.34
C MET A 674 10.39 -0.97 -20.61
N ARG A 675 10.98 -1.68 -19.65
CA ARG A 675 12.35 -2.17 -19.78
C ARG A 675 12.52 -3.11 -20.97
N PHE A 676 11.57 -4.04 -21.15
CA PHE A 676 11.54 -4.96 -22.27
C PHE A 676 11.55 -4.22 -23.63
N CYS A 677 10.70 -3.20 -23.79
CA CYS A 677 10.61 -2.41 -25.02
C CYS A 677 11.84 -1.53 -25.23
N SER A 678 12.32 -0.85 -24.18
CA SER A 678 13.50 0.02 -24.25
C SER A 678 14.77 -0.75 -24.65
N GLU A 679 15.04 -1.90 -24.01
CA GLU A 679 16.20 -2.75 -24.33
C GLU A 679 16.18 -3.27 -25.77
N ARG A 680 14.99 -3.51 -26.33
CA ARG A 680 14.82 -4.06 -27.68
C ARG A 680 14.50 -3.02 -28.73
N ARG A 681 14.42 -1.74 -28.34
CA ARG A 681 14.05 -0.62 -29.21
C ARG A 681 12.71 -0.84 -29.90
N ILE A 682 11.74 -1.41 -29.17
CA ILE A 682 10.36 -1.56 -29.63
C ILE A 682 9.63 -0.26 -29.32
N PRO A 683 8.99 0.41 -30.30
CA PRO A 683 8.16 1.59 -30.02
C PRO A 683 7.10 1.30 -28.99
N PHE A 684 6.88 2.22 -28.05
CA PHE A 684 5.83 2.04 -27.04
C PHE A 684 5.20 3.35 -26.60
N VAL A 685 3.94 3.26 -26.20
CA VAL A 685 3.20 4.32 -25.50
C VAL A 685 3.08 3.93 -24.04
N ALA A 686 3.48 4.82 -23.14
CA ALA A 686 3.35 4.61 -21.69
C ALA A 686 1.91 4.89 -21.27
N ASP A 687 1.21 3.89 -20.72
CA ASP A 687 -0.22 3.99 -20.43
C ASP A 687 -0.52 4.60 -19.04
N PHE A 688 -1.77 4.96 -18.80
CA PHE A 688 -2.26 5.63 -17.59
C PHE A 688 -1.87 4.94 -16.27
N SER A 689 -1.71 3.62 -16.26
CA SER A 689 -1.34 2.83 -15.08
C SER A 689 0.07 3.13 -14.54
N LEU A 690 0.89 3.85 -15.32
CA LEU A 690 2.18 4.39 -14.89
C LEU A 690 2.03 5.73 -14.15
N ASN A 691 0.80 6.20 -13.94
CA ASN A 691 0.42 7.31 -13.07
C ASN A 691 1.11 8.64 -13.37
N ALA A 692 1.24 9.00 -14.65
CA ALA A 692 1.83 10.28 -15.06
C ALA A 692 0.90 11.47 -14.72
N ALA A 693 1.18 12.17 -13.62
CA ALA A 693 0.38 13.27 -13.09
C ALA A 693 1.10 14.62 -13.05
N ASN A 694 2.39 14.65 -13.41
CA ASN A 694 3.24 15.84 -13.45
C ASN A 694 4.30 15.76 -14.55
N PRO A 695 4.89 16.88 -14.97
CA PRO A 695 5.84 16.93 -16.09
C PRO A 695 7.14 16.15 -15.83
N LEU A 696 7.58 15.98 -14.57
CA LEU A 696 8.79 15.23 -14.25
C LEU A 696 8.57 13.72 -14.49
N THR A 697 7.39 13.20 -14.14
CA THR A 697 7.03 11.80 -14.43
C THR A 697 6.90 11.59 -15.95
N VAL A 698 6.29 12.53 -16.68
CA VAL A 698 6.17 12.45 -18.15
C VAL A 698 7.55 12.43 -18.79
N GLU A 699 8.45 13.34 -18.39
CA GLU A 699 9.82 13.41 -18.92
C GLU A 699 10.58 12.12 -18.65
N LEU A 700 10.50 11.58 -17.44
CA LEU A 700 11.13 10.32 -17.07
C LEU A 700 10.66 9.16 -17.97
N LEU A 701 9.36 9.02 -18.19
CA LEU A 701 8.80 7.98 -19.06
C LEU A 701 9.21 8.17 -20.53
N LYS A 702 9.34 9.42 -20.98
CA LYS A 702 9.91 9.76 -22.28
C LYS A 702 11.39 9.38 -22.38
N GLY A 703 12.16 9.69 -21.34
CA GLY A 703 13.58 9.35 -21.25
C GLY A 703 13.84 7.84 -21.29
N LEU A 704 12.91 7.04 -20.77
CA LEU A 704 12.93 5.57 -20.86
C LEU A 704 12.55 5.03 -22.25
N GLY A 705 12.24 5.90 -23.23
CA GLY A 705 11.98 5.54 -24.62
C GLY A 705 10.51 5.53 -25.02
N GLY A 706 9.60 6.01 -24.19
CA GLY A 706 8.18 6.12 -24.54
C GLY A 706 7.94 7.09 -25.69
N ASP A 707 7.19 6.72 -26.71
CA ASP A 707 6.80 7.61 -27.81
C ASP A 707 5.84 8.69 -27.33
N ARG A 708 4.91 8.31 -26.48
CA ARG A 708 3.91 9.16 -25.80
C ARG A 708 3.62 8.64 -24.40
N VAL A 709 3.04 9.49 -23.59
CA VAL A 709 2.65 9.18 -22.21
C VAL A 709 1.17 9.53 -22.01
N THR A 710 0.36 8.58 -21.61
CA THR A 710 -1.04 8.80 -21.27
C THR A 710 -1.14 9.43 -19.87
N ALA A 711 -1.85 10.54 -19.78
CA ALA A 711 -2.10 11.22 -18.50
C ALA A 711 -2.86 10.32 -17.51
N SER A 712 -2.51 10.44 -16.21
CA SER A 712 -3.21 9.71 -15.15
C SER A 712 -4.70 10.05 -15.10
N TYR A 713 -5.54 9.05 -14.82
CA TYR A 713 -6.99 9.21 -14.64
C TYR A 713 -7.38 9.83 -13.27
N ASP A 714 -6.41 10.04 -12.39
CA ASP A 714 -6.61 10.75 -11.11
C ASP A 714 -6.62 12.28 -11.27
N LEU A 715 -6.30 12.80 -12.46
CA LEU A 715 -6.31 14.24 -12.73
C LEU A 715 -7.74 14.74 -12.98
N ASN A 716 -8.13 15.78 -12.26
CA ASN A 716 -9.30 16.57 -12.67
C ASN A 716 -8.95 17.46 -13.87
N PHE A 717 -9.96 18.13 -14.45
CA PHE A 717 -9.77 18.88 -15.68
C PHE A 717 -8.75 20.03 -15.56
N GLU A 718 -8.76 20.80 -14.48
CA GLU A 718 -7.81 21.90 -14.29
C GLU A 718 -6.37 21.38 -14.07
N GLN A 719 -6.20 20.30 -13.31
CA GLN A 719 -4.91 19.64 -13.13
C GLN A 719 -4.37 19.06 -14.44
N LEU A 720 -5.24 18.51 -15.28
CA LEU A 720 -4.88 18.05 -16.62
C LEU A 720 -4.41 19.20 -17.51
N LEU A 721 -5.04 20.38 -17.43
CA LEU A 721 -4.61 21.56 -18.15
C LEU A 721 -3.24 22.06 -17.65
N HIS A 722 -3.01 22.08 -16.33
CA HIS A 722 -1.69 22.43 -15.77
C HIS A 722 -0.60 21.47 -16.28
N LEU A 723 -0.88 20.17 -16.36
CA LEU A 723 0.03 19.19 -16.94
C LEU A 723 0.28 19.48 -18.42
N ALA A 724 -0.77 19.71 -19.21
CA ALA A 724 -0.66 20.05 -20.64
C ALA A 724 0.10 21.34 -20.88
N ASP A 725 -0.03 22.35 -20.01
CA ASP A 725 0.68 23.63 -20.13
C ASP A 725 2.17 23.53 -19.86
N THR A 726 2.59 22.54 -19.09
CA THR A 726 3.98 22.33 -18.72
C THR A 726 4.68 21.24 -19.54
N THR A 727 3.92 20.47 -20.31
CA THR A 727 4.43 19.31 -21.06
C THR A 727 4.49 19.61 -22.56
N PRO A 728 5.52 19.16 -23.31
CA PRO A 728 5.55 19.25 -24.77
C PRO A 728 4.33 18.57 -25.42
N PRO A 729 3.66 19.23 -26.39
CA PRO A 729 2.44 18.71 -27.01
C PRO A 729 2.52 17.30 -27.64
N SER A 730 3.71 16.92 -28.11
CA SER A 730 3.91 15.58 -28.71
C SER A 730 4.09 14.46 -27.69
N TRP A 731 4.28 14.80 -26.41
CA TRP A 731 4.57 13.81 -25.35
C TRP A 731 3.32 13.27 -24.68
N LEU A 732 2.21 14.05 -24.67
CA LEU A 732 1.03 13.76 -23.88
C LEU A 732 -0.12 13.23 -24.72
N GLU A 733 -0.73 12.13 -24.27
CA GLU A 733 -1.99 11.59 -24.76
C GLU A 733 -3.05 11.69 -23.68
N VAL A 734 -4.28 12.09 -24.03
CA VAL A 734 -5.40 12.27 -23.11
C VAL A 734 -6.57 11.38 -23.51
N VAL A 735 -7.10 10.61 -22.57
CA VAL A 735 -8.29 9.80 -22.79
C VAL A 735 -9.55 10.66 -22.63
N ILE A 736 -10.36 10.73 -23.69
CA ILE A 736 -11.53 11.59 -23.78
C ILE A 736 -12.88 10.84 -23.74
N HIS A 737 -12.83 9.52 -23.85
CA HIS A 737 -14.00 8.64 -23.72
C HIS A 737 -13.58 7.26 -23.21
N GLN A 738 -14.21 6.80 -22.14
CA GLN A 738 -13.93 5.47 -21.56
C GLN A 738 -14.96 5.08 -20.48
N GLN A 739 -15.04 3.79 -20.20
CA GLN A 739 -15.53 3.32 -18.90
C GLN A 739 -14.34 3.22 -17.93
N ILE A 740 -14.37 4.01 -16.83
CA ILE A 740 -13.24 4.07 -15.89
C ILE A 740 -13.01 2.69 -15.28
N PRO A 741 -11.77 2.14 -15.32
CA PRO A 741 -11.42 0.89 -14.64
C PRO A 741 -11.32 1.12 -13.13
N MET A 742 -12.38 0.81 -12.38
CA MET A 742 -12.50 1.10 -10.95
C MET A 742 -11.53 0.30 -10.08
N PHE A 743 -11.63 -1.03 -10.12
CA PHE A 743 -10.73 -1.94 -9.42
C PHE A 743 -9.94 -2.77 -10.41
N HIS A 744 -8.65 -2.89 -10.22
CA HIS A 744 -7.82 -3.90 -10.88
C HIS A 744 -7.26 -4.84 -9.81
N MET A 745 -7.64 -6.12 -9.86
CA MET A 745 -7.54 -7.05 -8.74
C MET A 745 -6.85 -8.34 -9.15
N GLU A 746 -5.97 -8.85 -8.29
CA GLU A 746 -5.53 -10.24 -8.35
C GLU A 746 -6.66 -11.20 -7.96
N HIS A 747 -7.58 -10.76 -7.09
CA HIS A 747 -8.77 -11.51 -6.72
C HIS A 747 -9.70 -11.73 -7.92
N CYS A 748 -9.94 -13.00 -8.28
CA CYS A 748 -10.85 -13.35 -9.37
C CYS A 748 -12.25 -13.68 -8.85
N VAL A 749 -13.20 -12.77 -9.09
CA VAL A 749 -14.61 -12.92 -8.69
C VAL A 749 -15.27 -14.11 -9.42
N TYR A 750 -14.91 -14.33 -10.69
CA TYR A 750 -15.39 -15.50 -11.45
C TYR A 750 -15.01 -16.81 -10.78
N CYS A 751 -13.73 -16.94 -10.40
CA CYS A 751 -13.24 -18.14 -9.72
C CYS A 751 -13.85 -18.26 -8.31
N ALA A 752 -13.95 -17.15 -7.58
CA ALA A 752 -14.44 -17.15 -6.22
C ALA A 752 -15.90 -17.60 -6.09
N PHE A 753 -16.78 -17.18 -7.00
CA PHE A 753 -18.23 -17.33 -6.83
C PHE A 753 -18.94 -18.12 -7.93
N LEU A 754 -18.33 -18.26 -9.12
CA LEU A 754 -18.95 -18.94 -10.27
C LEU A 754 -18.25 -20.24 -10.68
N SER A 755 -17.26 -20.70 -9.90
CA SER A 755 -16.48 -21.91 -10.19
C SER A 755 -16.30 -22.73 -8.90
N PRO A 756 -16.17 -24.06 -8.99
CA PRO A 756 -15.75 -24.90 -7.85
C PRO A 756 -14.23 -24.81 -7.60
N GLY A 757 -13.43 -24.31 -8.55
CA GLY A 757 -11.96 -24.20 -8.46
C GLY A 757 -11.52 -23.09 -7.50
N THR A 758 -10.21 -23.04 -7.25
CA THR A 758 -9.58 -22.11 -6.30
C THR A 758 -8.71 -21.04 -6.97
N ASP A 759 -8.20 -21.33 -8.18
CA ASP A 759 -7.28 -20.45 -8.92
C ASP A 759 -7.34 -20.70 -10.45
N ALA A 760 -6.50 -20.03 -11.19
CA ALA A 760 -6.46 -20.09 -12.67
C ALA A 760 -6.18 -21.49 -13.25
N THR A 761 -5.59 -22.40 -12.47
CA THR A 761 -5.24 -23.76 -12.95
C THR A 761 -6.43 -24.71 -12.94
N ASN A 762 -7.47 -24.42 -12.14
CA ASN A 762 -8.58 -25.35 -11.90
C ASN A 762 -9.98 -24.72 -11.95
N CYS A 763 -10.10 -23.40 -12.21
CA CYS A 763 -11.40 -22.71 -12.21
C CYS A 763 -12.29 -23.02 -13.41
N GLY A 764 -11.77 -23.63 -14.48
CA GLY A 764 -12.51 -23.91 -15.72
C GLY A 764 -12.85 -22.67 -16.54
N ARG A 765 -12.26 -21.51 -16.22
CA ARG A 765 -12.35 -20.24 -16.98
C ARG A 765 -13.79 -19.75 -17.24
N PRO A 766 -14.63 -19.59 -16.23
CA PRO A 766 -16.00 -19.08 -16.42
C PRO A 766 -16.01 -17.66 -17.04
N CYS A 767 -14.91 -16.91 -16.94
CA CYS A 767 -14.74 -15.60 -17.57
C CYS A 767 -14.75 -15.62 -19.10
N ASP A 768 -14.48 -16.78 -19.74
CA ASP A 768 -14.56 -16.94 -21.19
C ASP A 768 -16.00 -17.29 -21.66
N LEU A 769 -16.87 -17.73 -20.74
CA LEU A 769 -18.17 -18.28 -21.04
C LEU A 769 -19.33 -17.34 -20.67
N HIS A 770 -19.11 -16.44 -19.69
CA HIS A 770 -20.18 -15.66 -19.08
C HIS A 770 -19.90 -14.16 -19.10
N ASP A 771 -20.92 -13.35 -19.41
CA ASP A 771 -20.90 -11.91 -19.17
C ASP A 771 -21.33 -11.65 -17.72
N VAL A 772 -20.39 -11.10 -16.93
CA VAL A 772 -20.57 -10.86 -15.50
C VAL A 772 -20.50 -9.39 -15.17
N LYS A 773 -21.45 -8.93 -14.36
CA LYS A 773 -21.47 -7.59 -13.81
C LYS A 773 -21.64 -7.65 -12.29
N LEU A 774 -21.14 -6.68 -11.60
CA LEU A 774 -21.42 -6.45 -10.19
C LEU A 774 -22.46 -5.34 -10.06
N ARG A 775 -23.60 -5.62 -9.44
CA ARG A 775 -24.64 -4.65 -9.15
C ARG A 775 -24.38 -4.05 -7.78
N ASP A 776 -24.30 -2.74 -7.70
CA ASP A 776 -24.14 -2.03 -6.45
C ASP A 776 -25.48 -1.77 -5.73
N ARG A 777 -25.42 -1.19 -4.53
CA ARG A 777 -26.59 -0.90 -3.68
C ARG A 777 -27.61 0.08 -4.28
N VAL A 778 -27.24 0.83 -5.33
CA VAL A 778 -28.14 1.75 -6.04
C VAL A 778 -28.63 1.17 -7.35
N GLY A 779 -28.27 -0.10 -7.63
CA GLY A 779 -28.73 -0.85 -8.80
C GLY A 779 -27.90 -0.65 -10.06
N MET A 780 -26.74 0.01 -9.98
CA MET A 780 -25.84 0.16 -11.11
C MET A 780 -25.06 -1.14 -11.37
N GLU A 781 -25.05 -1.59 -12.63
CA GLU A 781 -24.37 -2.81 -13.07
C GLU A 781 -23.00 -2.48 -13.67
N HIS A 782 -21.96 -2.81 -12.93
CA HIS A 782 -20.56 -2.54 -13.27
C HIS A 782 -19.97 -3.75 -14.02
N PRO A 783 -19.56 -3.61 -15.30
CA PRO A 783 -18.96 -4.71 -16.06
C PRO A 783 -17.69 -5.23 -15.41
N LEU A 784 -17.55 -6.54 -15.31
CA LEU A 784 -16.35 -7.22 -14.84
C LEU A 784 -15.68 -7.93 -16.00
N LYS A 785 -14.36 -7.72 -16.19
CA LYS A 785 -13.57 -8.35 -17.24
C LYS A 785 -12.29 -8.94 -16.66
N ALA A 786 -11.86 -10.06 -17.20
CA ALA A 786 -10.54 -10.62 -16.92
C ALA A 786 -9.50 -10.09 -17.92
N ASP A 787 -8.22 -10.10 -17.56
CA ASP A 787 -7.11 -9.86 -18.47
C ASP A 787 -6.36 -11.16 -18.80
N VAL A 788 -5.29 -11.06 -19.59
CA VAL A 788 -4.46 -12.21 -19.99
C VAL A 788 -3.79 -12.93 -18.80
N GLY A 789 -3.65 -12.25 -17.66
CA GLY A 789 -3.11 -12.80 -16.41
C GLY A 789 -4.19 -13.31 -15.44
N CYS A 790 -5.45 -13.46 -15.89
CA CYS A 790 -6.61 -13.80 -15.05
C CYS A 790 -6.95 -12.77 -13.95
N ARG A 791 -6.38 -11.57 -14.00
CA ARG A 791 -6.70 -10.47 -13.10
C ARG A 791 -8.01 -9.83 -13.51
N ASN A 792 -8.84 -9.48 -12.52
CA ASN A 792 -10.14 -8.91 -12.82
C ASN A 792 -10.12 -7.39 -12.76
N THR A 793 -10.74 -6.76 -13.77
CA THR A 793 -11.02 -5.33 -13.76
C THR A 793 -12.52 -5.09 -13.68
N LEU A 794 -12.96 -4.35 -12.67
CA LEU A 794 -14.33 -3.86 -12.58
C LEU A 794 -14.37 -2.46 -13.21
N TYR A 795 -15.25 -2.28 -14.20
CA TYR A 795 -15.42 -1.01 -14.90
C TYR A 795 -16.64 -0.24 -14.36
N ASN A 796 -16.61 1.08 -14.45
CA ASN A 796 -17.80 1.88 -14.12
C ASN A 796 -18.96 1.53 -15.06
N ALA A 797 -20.18 1.50 -14.51
CA ALA A 797 -21.40 1.22 -15.27
C ALA A 797 -21.68 2.26 -16.35
N VAL A 798 -21.25 3.51 -16.16
CA VAL A 798 -21.44 4.61 -17.10
C VAL A 798 -20.12 5.08 -17.70
N PRO A 799 -20.07 5.32 -19.02
CA PRO A 799 -18.88 5.85 -19.66
C PRO A 799 -18.63 7.32 -19.27
N GLN A 800 -17.36 7.68 -19.17
CA GLN A 800 -16.87 9.04 -19.01
C GLN A 800 -16.74 9.69 -20.39
N THR A 801 -17.03 11.00 -20.50
CA THR A 801 -16.77 11.80 -21.69
C THR A 801 -16.15 13.15 -21.34
N ALA A 802 -15.14 13.55 -22.10
CA ALA A 802 -14.52 14.87 -22.08
C ALA A 802 -15.00 15.79 -23.22
N ALA A 803 -16.12 15.47 -23.90
CA ALA A 803 -16.58 16.18 -25.09
C ALA A 803 -16.74 17.70 -24.90
N GLU A 804 -17.22 18.14 -23.74
CA GLU A 804 -17.40 19.56 -23.42
C GLU A 804 -16.06 20.29 -23.24
N PHE A 805 -14.99 19.57 -22.94
CA PHE A 805 -13.67 20.11 -22.61
C PHE A 805 -12.71 20.14 -23.81
N LEU A 806 -13.07 19.53 -24.94
CA LEU A 806 -12.20 19.40 -26.11
C LEU A 806 -11.65 20.75 -26.62
N PRO A 807 -12.44 21.84 -26.76
CA PRO A 807 -11.90 23.11 -27.20
C PRO A 807 -10.81 23.66 -26.27
N ARG A 808 -10.97 23.50 -24.96
CA ARG A 808 -9.96 23.93 -23.97
C ARG A 808 -8.72 23.06 -24.05
N LEU A 809 -8.84 21.72 -24.16
CA LEU A 809 -7.71 20.82 -24.35
C LEU A 809 -6.88 21.20 -25.59
N GLN A 810 -7.56 21.47 -26.71
CA GLN A 810 -6.90 21.92 -27.95
C GLN A 810 -6.17 23.26 -27.79
N SER A 811 -6.81 24.24 -27.12
CA SER A 811 -6.18 25.55 -26.88
C SER A 811 -4.95 25.50 -25.95
N HIS A 812 -4.87 24.48 -25.07
CA HIS A 812 -3.70 24.19 -24.23
C HIS A 812 -2.66 23.27 -24.91
N GLY A 813 -2.85 22.93 -26.20
CA GLY A 813 -1.89 22.24 -27.02
C GLY A 813 -1.98 20.72 -26.99
N VAL A 814 -3.02 20.15 -26.40
CA VAL A 814 -3.26 18.69 -26.45
C VAL A 814 -3.61 18.26 -27.87
N ARG A 815 -2.87 17.31 -28.43
CA ARG A 815 -2.97 16.85 -29.81
C ARG A 815 -3.37 15.39 -29.96
N PHE A 816 -3.04 14.55 -28.99
CA PHE A 816 -3.33 13.12 -29.01
C PHE A 816 -4.47 12.84 -28.05
N LEU A 817 -5.58 12.37 -28.62
CA LEU A 817 -6.82 12.11 -27.92
C LEU A 817 -7.19 10.64 -28.08
N ARG A 818 -7.46 9.93 -26.99
CA ARG A 818 -7.81 8.52 -27.03
C ARG A 818 -9.29 8.28 -26.70
N ILE A 819 -9.94 7.39 -27.49
CA ILE A 819 -11.26 6.83 -27.20
C ILE A 819 -11.08 5.38 -26.84
N GLU A 820 -11.65 4.92 -25.73
CA GLU A 820 -11.60 3.52 -25.30
C GLU A 820 -12.99 2.90 -25.31
N PHE A 821 -13.11 1.75 -25.96
CA PHE A 821 -14.33 0.96 -26.02
C PHE A 821 -14.23 -0.27 -25.10
N LEU A 822 -15.35 -0.66 -24.46
CA LEU A 822 -15.43 -1.86 -23.64
C LEU A 822 -16.25 -2.94 -24.39
N ASP A 823 -17.56 -2.91 -24.26
CA ASP A 823 -18.48 -3.88 -24.87
C ASP A 823 -19.26 -3.29 -26.07
N ASP A 824 -18.83 -2.14 -26.57
CA ASP A 824 -19.51 -1.39 -27.61
C ASP A 824 -19.60 -2.16 -28.92
N SER A 825 -20.75 -2.07 -29.59
CA SER A 825 -20.94 -2.67 -30.93
C SER A 825 -20.12 -1.94 -31.98
N PRO A 826 -19.76 -2.59 -33.10
CA PRO A 826 -19.09 -1.95 -34.24
C PRO A 826 -19.78 -0.64 -34.70
N ALA A 827 -21.11 -0.64 -34.76
CA ALA A 827 -21.89 0.54 -35.17
C ALA A 827 -21.74 1.68 -34.13
N THR A 828 -21.71 1.37 -32.82
CA THR A 828 -21.45 2.34 -31.76
C THR A 828 -20.04 2.90 -31.86
N VAL A 829 -19.05 2.06 -32.13
CA VAL A 829 -17.64 2.47 -32.32
C VAL A 829 -17.53 3.49 -33.47
N GLU A 830 -18.03 3.16 -34.65
CA GLU A 830 -17.99 4.08 -35.80
C GLU A 830 -18.70 5.39 -35.52
N ARG A 831 -19.91 5.32 -34.96
CA ARG A 831 -20.72 6.49 -34.63
C ARG A 831 -19.99 7.38 -33.62
N THR A 832 -19.47 6.83 -32.54
CA THR A 832 -18.79 7.60 -31.47
C THR A 832 -17.56 8.31 -32.03
N ILE A 833 -16.71 7.64 -32.82
CA ILE A 833 -15.53 8.24 -33.45
C ILE A 833 -15.93 9.41 -34.35
N ARG A 834 -16.95 9.23 -35.21
CA ARG A 834 -17.43 10.31 -36.08
C ARG A 834 -17.94 11.51 -35.32
N LEU A 835 -18.70 11.29 -34.25
CA LEU A 835 -19.23 12.34 -33.38
C LEU A 835 -18.11 13.14 -32.70
N TYR A 836 -17.07 12.49 -32.20
CA TYR A 836 -15.92 13.19 -31.61
C TYR A 836 -15.13 13.98 -32.66
N ARG A 837 -14.98 13.48 -33.89
CA ARG A 837 -14.38 14.24 -35.00
C ARG A 837 -15.17 15.52 -35.31
N GLU A 838 -16.50 15.45 -35.36
CA GLU A 838 -17.34 16.63 -35.55
C GLU A 838 -17.14 17.69 -34.47
N VAL A 839 -16.95 17.27 -33.21
CA VAL A 839 -16.66 18.23 -32.12
C VAL A 839 -15.26 18.83 -32.26
N ILE A 840 -14.24 18.03 -32.59
CA ILE A 840 -12.86 18.48 -32.79
C ILE A 840 -12.76 19.46 -33.96
N GLU A 841 -13.54 19.24 -35.03
CA GLU A 841 -13.62 20.11 -36.20
C GLU A 841 -14.52 21.33 -36.00
N GLY A 842 -15.13 21.49 -34.80
CA GLY A 842 -16.03 22.60 -34.49
C GLY A 842 -17.42 22.54 -35.18
N LYS A 843 -17.76 21.41 -35.80
CA LYS A 843 -19.06 21.17 -36.48
C LYS A 843 -20.18 20.83 -35.48
N ARG A 844 -19.82 20.47 -34.25
CA ARG A 844 -20.76 20.08 -33.19
C ARG A 844 -20.28 20.62 -31.83
N GLU A 845 -21.22 21.03 -30.99
CA GLU A 845 -20.91 21.36 -29.60
C GLU A 845 -20.69 20.10 -28.76
N GLY A 846 -19.69 20.13 -27.88
CA GLY A 846 -19.39 19.01 -26.97
C GLY A 846 -20.57 18.67 -26.06
N LYS A 847 -21.35 19.67 -25.65
CA LYS A 847 -22.57 19.46 -24.85
C LYS A 847 -23.68 18.73 -25.59
N ALA A 848 -23.79 18.92 -26.92
CA ALA A 848 -24.73 18.18 -27.75
C ALA A 848 -24.29 16.71 -27.84
N LEU A 849 -23.00 16.45 -28.05
CA LEU A 849 -22.45 15.08 -28.04
C LEU A 849 -22.69 14.37 -26.71
N TRP A 850 -22.42 15.04 -25.59
CA TRP A 850 -22.66 14.46 -24.27
C TRP A 850 -24.13 14.05 -24.06
N ARG A 851 -25.08 14.88 -24.49
CA ARG A 851 -26.51 14.59 -24.41
C ARG A 851 -26.89 13.40 -25.29
N GLU A 852 -26.32 13.30 -26.47
CA GLU A 852 -26.60 12.20 -27.43
C GLU A 852 -26.04 10.86 -26.91
N LEU A 853 -24.85 10.84 -26.36
CA LEU A 853 -24.28 9.65 -25.73
C LEU A 853 -25.10 9.21 -24.50
N LYS A 854 -25.58 10.16 -23.69
CA LYS A 854 -26.47 9.89 -22.56
C LYS A 854 -27.80 9.28 -22.99
N ALA A 855 -28.40 9.78 -24.08
CA ALA A 855 -29.65 9.23 -24.61
C ALA A 855 -29.49 7.82 -25.20
N SER A 856 -28.31 7.48 -25.67
CA SER A 856 -27.99 6.14 -26.23
C SER A 856 -27.66 5.07 -25.21
N ASN A 857 -27.49 5.43 -23.94
CA ASN A 857 -27.11 4.51 -22.87
C ASN A 857 -28.17 4.53 -21.73
N GLN A 858 -28.65 3.38 -21.31
CA GLN A 858 -29.65 3.25 -20.26
C GLN A 858 -29.22 3.98 -18.96
N TYR A 859 -27.93 3.93 -18.63
CA TYR A 859 -27.36 4.56 -17.44
C TYR A 859 -26.77 5.95 -17.69
N GLY A 860 -26.72 6.39 -18.96
CA GLY A 860 -26.16 7.66 -19.38
C GLY A 860 -24.64 7.68 -19.43
N VAL A 861 -24.08 8.88 -19.40
CA VAL A 861 -22.64 9.17 -19.37
C VAL A 861 -22.30 10.12 -18.24
N THR A 862 -21.04 10.16 -17.82
CA THR A 862 -20.54 11.04 -16.77
C THR A 862 -19.33 11.84 -17.26
N ARG A 863 -18.96 12.88 -16.56
CA ARG A 863 -17.68 13.58 -16.74
C ARG A 863 -16.54 12.88 -15.97
N GLY A 864 -16.89 11.94 -15.08
CA GLY A 864 -15.91 11.26 -14.22
C GLY A 864 -15.07 12.24 -13.42
N PRO A 865 -13.75 11.96 -13.25
CA PRO A 865 -12.84 12.86 -12.54
C PRO A 865 -12.65 14.22 -13.21
N LEU A 866 -12.97 14.36 -14.50
CA LEU A 866 -12.92 15.64 -15.21
C LEU A 866 -14.04 16.61 -14.80
N ALA A 867 -15.00 16.18 -13.97
CA ALA A 867 -16.01 17.09 -13.42
C ALA A 867 -15.32 18.20 -12.61
N VAL A 868 -15.68 19.45 -12.91
CA VAL A 868 -15.26 20.59 -12.09
C VAL A 868 -16.08 20.53 -10.81
N ILE A 869 -15.42 20.40 -9.66
CA ILE A 869 -16.05 20.53 -8.36
C ILE A 869 -16.26 22.05 -8.17
N GLY A 870 -17.51 22.52 -8.38
CA GLY A 870 -17.91 23.89 -8.13
C GLY A 870 -18.15 24.14 -6.64
#